data_e164b99676a262addbc1bda9f15b5395
#
_entry.id   e164b99676a262addbc1bda9f15b5395
#
_cell.length_a   1.000
_cell.length_b   1.000
_cell.length_c   1.000
_cell.angle_alpha   90.00
_cell.angle_beta   90.00
_cell.angle_gamma   90.00
#
_symmetry.space_group_name_H-M   'P 1'
#
loop_
_entity.id
_entity.type
_entity.pdbx_description
1 polymer ?
#
loop_
_entity_poly.entity_id
_entity_poly.type
_entity_poly.pdbx_seq_one_letter_code
_entity_poly.pdbx_strand_id
1 'polypeptide(L)'
;MKKRIILIILFLVFFAGISFAQKIRYVDRFTNENHPEIGYWFISPDLLKDNRYLEELDSIIHHCPYTLVFLTEREGADFYDFKTMQPVFKKIVETAHRSGLKVGLQLWGNYKDKTMDGSQRIIVEDEVQLDELGNASYTAQARFVRFPDRLLKTDLFRVYAFKKTADGFYDPATLKDITSKCTKNLPDKKTVEVTINGGAAVKGLTACIMTQEYCSQSSMWGDVEINGFVDAMQHYRDIPFDGFALDEYGNKFVERPNEAGPNFIFRGQWYSTAMAAAFKSSKGKLLSKTLFDSRYAPQGKPEVRMKAINEYMDFMRGGALRVENAVYKKAKEIFGQNIFIGIHDTYHNHLTNDEIWANGISWWKDPPGYGQTDEKTPLPIQMGIAMAHTKNAMYNQYYDKVFPPVQEKALFDLRYGVRTHYHAMHDKRPNRFDLLMPDAIDGINKVERGARLLNKFNPSLPEIKLLVVFGMEALQNWYPNNADRGMYDINDKLGIEEKAVAIWNAGYLNALIPSDLIADGQLKIGSDGKPVINGHKFDAVVYLYPQYAKVSELNFLEEYENKGGKLMIEGNANHDFNANDISKRFKTIYDKATVKGYSIEDLSKLGISKNLLPDGCKNADGSYVFTDLNSIRTDAVASFSVNIDGTGYSGKYKGLAVISADKNNGLKKFAASGFEELTRNGEIVLQFNEPVDVFIIKEGTKYSITLADDSKKIKPVINKF
;
A
#
# COMPACT_ATOMS: atom_id res chain seq x y z
N MET A 1 74.89 7.89 -30.22
CA MET A 1 74.04 7.01 -29.36
C MET A 1 73.69 7.62 -28.01
N LYS A 2 74.61 8.27 -27.27
CA LYS A 2 74.30 8.81 -25.91
C LYS A 2 73.19 9.89 -25.87
N LYS A 3 73.02 10.76 -26.90
CA LYS A 3 71.99 11.79 -26.92
C LYS A 3 70.56 11.25 -27.18
N ARG A 4 70.40 10.10 -27.88
CA ARG A 4 69.09 9.46 -28.08
C ARG A 4 68.61 8.71 -26.86
N ILE A 5 69.47 8.18 -26.05
CA ILE A 5 69.12 7.47 -24.82
C ILE A 5 68.62 8.43 -23.74
N ILE A 6 69.21 9.64 -23.64
CA ILE A 6 68.76 10.68 -22.69
C ILE A 6 67.35 11.18 -23.06
N LEU A 7 67.04 11.30 -24.36
CA LEU A 7 65.71 11.76 -24.82
C LEU A 7 64.63 10.70 -24.54
N ILE A 8 64.91 9.40 -24.64
CA ILE A 8 64.00 8.32 -24.36
C ILE A 8 63.76 8.20 -22.86
N ILE A 9 64.78 8.40 -22.00
CA ILE A 9 64.62 8.38 -20.54
C ILE A 9 63.84 9.62 -20.08
N LEU A 10 64.03 10.81 -20.66
CA LEU A 10 63.21 11.99 -20.38
C LEU A 10 61.77 11.84 -20.86
N PHE A 11 61.52 11.13 -21.98
CA PHE A 11 60.15 10.83 -22.44
C PHE A 11 59.45 9.77 -21.56
N LEU A 12 60.18 8.76 -21.05
CA LEU A 12 59.65 7.76 -20.12
C LEU A 12 59.43 8.33 -18.70
N VAL A 13 60.23 9.29 -18.26
CA VAL A 13 60.01 9.97 -16.97
C VAL A 13 58.88 10.97 -17.06
N PHE A 14 58.62 11.59 -18.25
CA PHE A 14 57.47 12.48 -18.48
C PHE A 14 56.17 11.70 -18.62
N PHE A 15 56.16 10.45 -19.11
CA PHE A 15 54.97 9.59 -19.14
C PHE A 15 54.67 8.86 -17.81
N ALA A 16 55.68 8.70 -16.93
CA ALA A 16 55.48 8.14 -15.62
C ALA A 16 54.87 9.14 -14.61
N GLY A 17 54.74 10.41 -14.97
CA GLY A 17 54.21 11.50 -14.12
C GLY A 17 52.83 12.01 -14.47
N ILE A 18 52.14 11.49 -15.51
CA ILE A 18 50.76 11.80 -15.74
C ILE A 18 49.90 10.80 -14.95
N SER A 19 49.93 10.91 -13.65
CA SER A 19 48.83 10.50 -12.81
C SER A 19 47.63 11.35 -13.28
N PHE A 20 46.72 10.73 -14.06
CA PHE A 20 45.45 11.35 -14.34
C PHE A 20 44.75 11.47 -12.99
N ALA A 21 44.87 12.64 -12.37
CA ALA A 21 44.16 12.97 -11.16
C ALA A 21 42.69 12.68 -11.42
N GLN A 22 42.19 11.71 -10.70
CA GLN A 22 40.79 11.29 -10.79
C GLN A 22 39.92 12.51 -10.48
N LYS A 23 39.07 12.90 -11.45
CA LYS A 23 38.31 14.14 -11.33
C LYS A 23 37.18 13.92 -10.31
N ILE A 24 37.37 14.49 -9.11
CA ILE A 24 36.29 14.57 -8.12
C ILE A 24 35.27 15.56 -8.61
N ARG A 25 33.98 15.16 -8.62
CA ARG A 25 32.84 16.01 -8.92
C ARG A 25 32.19 16.46 -7.63
N TYR A 26 31.63 17.64 -7.62
CA TYR A 26 30.87 18.20 -6.51
C TYR A 26 29.45 18.50 -6.98
N VAL A 27 28.45 18.21 -6.16
CA VAL A 27 27.04 18.46 -6.41
C VAL A 27 26.45 19.07 -5.15
N ASP A 28 25.51 19.98 -5.29
CA ASP A 28 24.85 20.58 -4.13
C ASP A 28 24.13 19.51 -3.28
N ARG A 29 23.42 18.60 -3.97
CA ARG A 29 22.79 17.42 -3.35
C ARG A 29 22.64 16.29 -4.35
N PHE A 30 22.60 15.06 -3.88
CA PHE A 30 22.26 13.91 -4.71
C PHE A 30 20.74 13.90 -4.98
N THR A 31 20.36 13.55 -6.21
CA THR A 31 18.97 13.45 -6.62
C THR A 31 18.77 12.26 -7.56
N ASN A 32 17.56 11.72 -7.56
CA ASN A 32 17.10 10.74 -8.55
C ASN A 32 15.67 11.09 -8.96
N GLU A 33 15.45 11.48 -10.20
CA GLU A 33 14.14 11.89 -10.70
C GLU A 33 13.08 10.79 -10.62
N ASN A 34 13.50 9.52 -10.67
CA ASN A 34 12.60 8.38 -10.56
C ASN A 34 12.24 8.04 -9.11
N HIS A 35 13.00 8.53 -8.14
CA HIS A 35 12.79 8.29 -6.72
C HIS A 35 12.99 9.60 -5.94
N PRO A 36 12.02 10.52 -5.99
CA PRO A 36 12.10 11.79 -5.28
C PRO A 36 12.01 11.60 -3.76
N GLU A 37 12.57 12.52 -3.01
CA GLU A 37 12.27 12.72 -1.59
C GLU A 37 10.97 13.50 -1.49
N ILE A 38 9.96 12.89 -0.83
CA ILE A 38 8.58 13.39 -0.88
C ILE A 38 8.18 14.03 0.45
N GLY A 39 7.56 15.21 0.36
CA GLY A 39 6.83 15.84 1.45
C GLY A 39 5.41 16.19 1.07
N TYR A 40 4.47 16.14 2.02
CA TYR A 40 3.13 16.66 1.84
C TYR A 40 2.99 18.00 2.55
N TRP A 41 2.53 18.99 1.83
CA TRP A 41 2.30 20.33 2.33
C TRP A 41 0.82 20.65 2.40
N PHE A 42 0.34 20.85 3.63
CA PHE A 42 -1.06 21.09 3.91
C PHE A 42 -1.43 22.55 3.71
N ILE A 43 -2.25 22.81 2.71
CA ILE A 43 -2.78 24.15 2.43
C ILE A 43 -4.05 24.35 3.24
N SER A 44 -4.02 25.30 4.17
CA SER A 44 -5.15 25.70 5.00
C SER A 44 -5.64 27.10 4.64
N PRO A 45 -6.89 27.50 5.02
CA PRO A 45 -7.37 28.86 4.83
C PRO A 45 -6.50 29.93 5.50
N ASP A 46 -5.90 29.62 6.66
CA ASP A 46 -5.01 30.55 7.36
C ASP A 46 -3.70 30.77 6.58
N LEU A 47 -3.21 29.75 5.88
CA LEU A 47 -2.02 29.86 5.06
C LEU A 47 -2.26 30.74 3.82
N LEU A 48 -3.50 30.78 3.34
CA LEU A 48 -3.89 31.60 2.18
C LEU A 48 -4.00 33.09 2.54
N LYS A 49 -4.17 33.44 3.83
CA LYS A 49 -4.24 34.83 4.27
C LYS A 49 -2.89 35.50 4.09
N ASP A 50 -2.90 36.72 3.55
CA ASP A 50 -1.71 37.56 3.37
C ASP A 50 -0.57 36.87 2.57
N ASN A 51 -0.92 35.84 1.79
CA ASN A 51 0.03 35.03 1.01
C ASN A 51 1.11 34.33 1.87
N ARG A 52 0.82 33.97 3.09
CA ARG A 52 1.77 33.29 4.00
C ARG A 52 2.34 31.99 3.42
N TYR A 53 1.62 31.36 2.49
CA TYR A 53 2.13 30.20 1.75
C TYR A 53 3.45 30.48 1.01
N LEU A 54 3.74 31.73 0.65
CA LEU A 54 5.03 32.09 0.02
C LEU A 54 6.19 32.05 1.01
N GLU A 55 5.96 32.43 2.26
CA GLU A 55 6.97 32.35 3.33
C GLU A 55 7.28 30.89 3.68
N GLU A 56 6.24 30.04 3.76
CA GLU A 56 6.43 28.61 3.99
C GLU A 56 7.10 27.94 2.80
N LEU A 57 6.71 28.28 1.56
CA LEU A 57 7.36 27.76 0.37
C LEU A 57 8.86 28.12 0.35
N ASP A 58 9.21 29.34 0.71
CA ASP A 58 10.61 29.78 0.83
C ASP A 58 11.37 28.94 1.85
N SER A 59 10.77 28.67 3.00
CA SER A 59 11.34 27.80 4.02
C SER A 59 11.49 26.36 3.53
N ILE A 60 10.50 25.81 2.85
CA ILE A 60 10.56 24.45 2.25
C ILE A 60 11.71 24.38 1.24
N ILE A 61 11.84 25.36 0.37
CA ILE A 61 12.89 25.40 -0.65
C ILE A 61 14.29 25.43 -0.06
N HIS A 62 14.50 26.26 0.98
CA HIS A 62 15.85 26.52 1.50
C HIS A 62 16.28 25.58 2.64
N HIS A 63 15.33 25.01 3.38
CA HIS A 63 15.63 24.28 4.61
C HIS A 63 15.19 22.83 4.59
N CYS A 64 14.17 22.45 3.80
CA CYS A 64 13.70 21.07 3.73
C CYS A 64 14.43 20.26 2.66
N PRO A 65 14.57 18.94 2.86
CA PRO A 65 15.32 18.08 1.94
C PRO A 65 14.55 17.63 0.71
N TYR A 66 13.28 18.03 0.57
CA TYR A 66 12.39 17.50 -0.45
C TYR A 66 12.80 17.90 -1.88
N THR A 67 12.54 16.97 -2.81
CA THR A 67 12.64 17.19 -4.25
C THR A 67 11.28 17.22 -4.93
N LEU A 68 10.24 16.70 -4.24
CA LEU A 68 8.84 16.76 -4.65
C LEU A 68 7.95 17.03 -3.43
N VAL A 69 7.07 18.04 -3.52
CA VAL A 69 6.10 18.37 -2.47
C VAL A 69 4.70 18.30 -3.05
N PHE A 70 3.82 17.52 -2.42
CA PHE A 70 2.41 17.48 -2.77
C PHE A 70 1.61 18.53 -2.00
N LEU A 71 0.84 19.33 -2.75
CA LEU A 71 -0.15 20.22 -2.15
C LEU A 71 -1.38 19.39 -1.77
N THR A 72 -1.80 19.48 -0.52
CA THR A 72 -2.97 18.77 -0.02
C THR A 72 -3.88 19.69 0.78
N GLU A 73 -5.17 19.43 0.69
CA GLU A 73 -6.22 20.21 1.33
C GLU A 73 -6.27 20.01 2.84
N ARG A 74 -6.39 21.08 3.64
CA ARG A 74 -6.58 20.99 5.10
C ARG A 74 -7.47 22.09 5.64
N GLU A 75 -8.20 21.79 6.73
CA GLU A 75 -8.94 22.70 7.59
C GLU A 75 -9.96 23.59 6.87
N GLY A 76 -10.55 23.10 5.79
CA GLY A 76 -11.57 23.82 5.03
C GLY A 76 -11.04 24.64 3.87
N ALA A 77 -9.76 24.52 3.50
CA ALA A 77 -9.35 24.87 2.16
C ALA A 77 -10.13 24.00 1.17
N ASP A 78 -10.63 24.57 0.09
CA ASP A 78 -11.42 23.87 -0.90
C ASP A 78 -10.68 23.94 -2.26
N PHE A 79 -10.05 22.82 -2.62
CA PHE A 79 -9.32 22.71 -3.88
C PHE A 79 -10.26 22.68 -5.11
N TYR A 80 -11.57 22.64 -4.90
CA TYR A 80 -12.59 22.79 -5.93
C TYR A 80 -13.10 24.23 -6.07
N ASP A 81 -12.67 25.16 -5.21
CA ASP A 81 -12.78 26.60 -5.47
C ASP A 81 -11.67 27.06 -6.46
N PHE A 82 -11.83 26.66 -7.72
CA PHE A 82 -10.84 26.91 -8.77
C PHE A 82 -10.50 28.39 -8.95
N LYS A 83 -11.45 29.28 -8.70
CA LYS A 83 -11.23 30.72 -8.81
C LYS A 83 -10.19 31.21 -7.80
N THR A 84 -10.26 30.71 -6.58
CA THR A 84 -9.32 31.05 -5.52
C THR A 84 -8.01 30.27 -5.64
N MET A 85 -8.08 28.96 -5.93
CA MET A 85 -6.91 28.09 -5.83
C MET A 85 -6.01 28.09 -7.07
N GLN A 86 -6.54 28.28 -8.27
CA GLN A 86 -5.73 28.26 -9.51
C GLN A 86 -4.59 29.29 -9.50
N PRO A 87 -4.82 30.58 -9.18
CA PRO A 87 -3.72 31.56 -9.12
C PRO A 87 -2.71 31.25 -8.00
N VAL A 88 -3.15 30.71 -6.88
CA VAL A 88 -2.27 30.29 -5.76
C VAL A 88 -1.37 29.15 -6.21
N PHE A 89 -1.94 28.08 -6.76
CA PHE A 89 -1.17 26.91 -7.22
C PHE A 89 -0.20 27.28 -8.34
N LYS A 90 -0.63 28.10 -9.29
CA LYS A 90 0.23 28.61 -10.34
C LYS A 90 1.44 29.34 -9.75
N LYS A 91 1.22 30.23 -8.78
CA LYS A 91 2.29 30.97 -8.11
C LYS A 91 3.24 30.06 -7.33
N ILE A 92 2.70 29.06 -6.62
CA ILE A 92 3.50 28.06 -5.90
C ILE A 92 4.38 27.28 -6.87
N VAL A 93 3.79 26.69 -7.93
CA VAL A 93 4.52 25.84 -8.89
C VAL A 93 5.60 26.65 -9.63
N GLU A 94 5.28 27.85 -10.11
CA GLU A 94 6.25 28.72 -10.77
C GLU A 94 7.41 29.11 -9.85
N THR A 95 7.14 29.33 -8.56
CA THR A 95 8.20 29.70 -7.59
C THR A 95 9.06 28.49 -7.24
N ALA A 96 8.45 27.35 -6.99
CA ALA A 96 9.13 26.09 -6.69
C ALA A 96 10.05 25.65 -7.85
N HIS A 97 9.54 25.68 -9.09
CA HIS A 97 10.29 25.27 -10.27
C HIS A 97 11.55 26.13 -10.50
N ARG A 98 11.50 27.45 -10.22
CA ARG A 98 12.70 28.30 -10.31
C ARG A 98 13.83 27.86 -9.38
N SER A 99 13.50 27.17 -8.31
CA SER A 99 14.44 26.62 -7.32
C SER A 99 14.70 25.13 -7.50
N GLY A 100 14.14 24.50 -8.55
CA GLY A 100 14.30 23.08 -8.82
C GLY A 100 13.46 22.14 -7.94
N LEU A 101 12.54 22.69 -7.15
CA LEU A 101 11.58 21.89 -6.37
C LEU A 101 10.38 21.53 -7.25
N LYS A 102 10.06 20.24 -7.34
CA LYS A 102 8.87 19.71 -8.00
C LYS A 102 7.64 19.84 -7.13
N VAL A 103 6.46 19.99 -7.77
CA VAL A 103 5.18 20.14 -7.04
C VAL A 103 4.16 19.17 -7.61
N GLY A 104 3.52 18.40 -6.74
CA GLY A 104 2.39 17.55 -7.06
C GLY A 104 1.08 18.09 -6.48
N LEU A 105 -0.03 17.59 -7.00
CA LEU A 105 -1.38 17.90 -6.55
C LEU A 105 -1.99 16.65 -5.92
N GLN A 106 -2.42 16.73 -4.67
CA GLN A 106 -3.24 15.70 -4.04
C GLN A 106 -4.68 16.15 -3.96
N LEU A 107 -5.59 15.34 -4.42
CA LEU A 107 -7.03 15.61 -4.35
C LEU A 107 -7.73 14.61 -3.42
N TRP A 108 -8.68 15.13 -2.66
CA TRP A 108 -9.64 14.33 -1.91
C TRP A 108 -10.86 14.07 -2.78
N GLY A 109 -11.23 12.81 -3.00
CA GLY A 109 -12.49 12.50 -3.63
C GLY A 109 -13.65 12.73 -2.65
N ASN A 110 -14.39 13.76 -2.84
CA ASN A 110 -15.56 14.06 -2.01
C ASN A 110 -16.75 14.46 -2.87
N TYR A 111 -16.93 13.73 -3.98
CA TYR A 111 -18.04 14.03 -4.88
C TYR A 111 -19.32 13.52 -4.28
N LYS A 112 -20.22 14.48 -4.03
CA LYS A 112 -21.55 14.23 -3.51
C LYS A 112 -22.49 14.04 -4.69
N ASP A 113 -23.03 12.86 -4.85
CA ASP A 113 -24.19 12.65 -5.70
C ASP A 113 -25.46 12.77 -4.85
N LYS A 114 -26.25 13.80 -5.14
CA LYS A 114 -27.54 14.03 -4.48
C LYS A 114 -28.70 13.39 -5.22
N THR A 115 -28.43 12.76 -6.36
CA THR A 115 -29.47 12.06 -7.10
C THR A 115 -29.77 10.71 -6.45
N MET A 116 -31.04 10.30 -6.43
CA MET A 116 -31.40 9.00 -5.85
C MET A 116 -30.87 7.83 -6.67
N ASP A 117 -30.71 8.00 -7.97
CA ASP A 117 -30.24 6.93 -8.86
C ASP A 117 -28.71 6.78 -8.85
N GLY A 118 -27.96 7.87 -8.76
CA GLY A 118 -26.50 7.88 -8.73
C GLY A 118 -25.91 7.66 -7.36
N SER A 119 -26.68 7.87 -6.29
CA SER A 119 -26.17 7.79 -4.93
C SER A 119 -25.84 6.38 -4.49
N GLN A 120 -24.83 6.29 -3.65
CA GLN A 120 -24.51 5.07 -2.91
C GLN A 120 -25.59 4.83 -1.86
N ARG A 121 -25.94 3.57 -1.64
CA ARG A 121 -26.91 3.15 -0.64
C ARG A 121 -26.30 2.11 0.28
N ILE A 122 -26.77 2.10 1.52
CA ILE A 122 -26.51 1.01 2.47
C ILE A 122 -27.78 0.20 2.59
N ILE A 123 -27.69 -1.09 2.30
CA ILE A 123 -28.78 -2.03 2.52
C ILE A 123 -28.62 -2.60 3.92
N VAL A 124 -29.69 -2.45 4.72
CA VAL A 124 -29.76 -2.94 6.11
C VAL A 124 -30.89 -3.95 6.21
N GLU A 125 -30.70 -5.00 6.97
CA GLU A 125 -31.62 -6.11 7.10
C GLU A 125 -32.12 -6.24 8.53
N ASP A 126 -33.44 -6.43 8.66
CA ASP A 126 -34.12 -6.71 9.92
C ASP A 126 -35.11 -7.87 9.76
N GLU A 127 -35.45 -8.50 10.85
CA GLU A 127 -36.39 -9.61 10.86
C GLU A 127 -37.65 -9.27 11.68
N VAL A 128 -38.81 -9.71 11.19
CA VAL A 128 -40.04 -9.67 11.93
C VAL A 128 -40.83 -10.98 11.72
N GLN A 129 -41.49 -11.44 12.77
CA GLN A 129 -42.37 -12.61 12.67
C GLN A 129 -43.73 -12.19 12.13
N LEU A 130 -44.18 -12.87 11.07
CA LEU A 130 -45.52 -12.68 10.55
C LEU A 130 -46.57 -13.43 11.39
N ASP A 131 -47.73 -12.80 11.59
CA ASP A 131 -48.82 -13.36 12.38
C ASP A 131 -49.56 -14.50 11.64
N GLU A 132 -50.61 -15.00 12.24
CA GLU A 132 -51.45 -16.06 11.68
C GLU A 132 -52.22 -15.64 10.40
N LEU A 133 -52.28 -14.36 10.09
CA LEU A 133 -52.84 -13.80 8.87
C LEU A 133 -51.78 -13.47 7.84
N GLY A 134 -50.49 -13.64 8.20
CA GLY A 134 -49.33 -13.28 7.37
C GLY A 134 -49.02 -11.79 7.36
N ASN A 135 -49.41 -11.07 8.41
CA ASN A 135 -49.22 -9.63 8.51
C ASN A 135 -48.17 -9.28 9.55
N ALA A 136 -47.57 -8.10 9.41
CA ALA A 136 -46.72 -7.47 10.42
C ALA A 136 -46.57 -5.98 10.18
N SER A 137 -46.20 -5.26 11.22
CA SER A 137 -45.75 -3.86 11.12
C SER A 137 -44.34 -3.76 11.68
N TYR A 138 -43.53 -2.97 11.02
CA TYR A 138 -42.16 -2.75 11.40
C TYR A 138 -41.73 -1.31 11.16
N THR A 139 -40.99 -0.73 12.10
CA THR A 139 -40.38 0.61 11.93
C THR A 139 -38.89 0.50 11.94
N ALA A 140 -38.25 0.78 10.82
CA ALA A 140 -36.80 0.86 10.70
C ALA A 140 -36.32 2.31 10.91
N GLN A 141 -35.19 2.42 11.61
CA GLN A 141 -34.44 3.68 11.75
C GLN A 141 -33.13 3.57 11.00
N ALA A 142 -32.74 4.65 10.33
CA ALA A 142 -31.44 4.73 9.68
C ALA A 142 -30.31 4.46 10.68
N ARG A 143 -29.37 3.65 10.28
CA ARG A 143 -28.17 3.27 11.07
C ARG A 143 -26.94 4.03 10.65
N PHE A 144 -27.02 4.83 9.58
CA PHE A 144 -25.96 5.69 9.10
C PHE A 144 -25.71 6.82 10.10
N VAL A 145 -24.71 6.66 10.97
CA VAL A 145 -24.50 7.56 12.09
C VAL A 145 -23.26 8.45 11.94
N ARG A 146 -22.28 8.05 11.13
CA ARG A 146 -21.00 8.76 11.04
C ARG A 146 -21.14 10.14 10.41
N PHE A 147 -22.00 10.29 9.41
CA PHE A 147 -22.25 11.55 8.70
C PHE A 147 -23.74 11.76 8.46
N PRO A 148 -24.53 12.09 9.49
CA PRO A 148 -25.98 12.19 9.40
C PRO A 148 -26.46 13.21 8.36
N ASP A 149 -25.64 14.20 8.04
CA ASP A 149 -25.94 15.21 7.02
C ASP A 149 -25.87 14.64 5.60
N ARG A 150 -25.17 13.53 5.41
CA ARG A 150 -25.08 12.84 4.12
C ARG A 150 -26.29 11.93 3.84
N LEU A 151 -27.09 11.61 4.85
CA LEU A 151 -28.30 10.82 4.66
C LEU A 151 -29.35 11.64 3.90
N LEU A 152 -29.73 11.17 2.72
CA LEU A 152 -30.77 11.77 1.89
C LEU A 152 -32.18 11.28 2.29
N LYS A 153 -32.32 9.96 2.40
CA LYS A 153 -33.55 9.32 2.90
C LYS A 153 -33.29 7.84 3.25
N THR A 154 -34.18 7.27 4.04
CA THR A 154 -34.33 5.83 4.24
C THR A 154 -35.60 5.35 3.53
N ASP A 155 -35.56 4.17 2.91
CA ASP A 155 -36.68 3.63 2.15
C ASP A 155 -36.71 2.10 2.26
N LEU A 156 -37.88 1.51 1.94
CA LEU A 156 -37.99 0.06 1.78
C LEU A 156 -37.28 -0.37 0.49
N PHE A 157 -36.47 -1.44 0.59
CA PHE A 157 -35.75 -2.04 -0.55
C PHE A 157 -36.43 -3.32 -1.02
N ARG A 158 -36.53 -4.33 -0.13
CA ARG A 158 -37.16 -5.63 -0.41
C ARG A 158 -37.67 -6.26 0.87
N VAL A 159 -38.66 -7.16 0.70
CA VAL A 159 -39.13 -8.03 1.79
C VAL A 159 -39.21 -9.46 1.30
N TYR A 160 -38.50 -10.37 1.97
CA TYR A 160 -38.55 -11.81 1.74
C TYR A 160 -39.20 -12.49 2.92
N ALA A 161 -40.20 -13.36 2.68
CA ALA A 161 -40.80 -14.21 3.72
C ALA A 161 -40.33 -15.66 3.53
N PHE A 162 -39.96 -16.30 4.62
CA PHE A 162 -39.45 -17.68 4.61
C PHE A 162 -39.60 -18.35 5.98
N LYS A 163 -39.63 -19.66 5.99
CA LYS A 163 -39.50 -20.44 7.23
C LYS A 163 -38.05 -20.50 7.63
N LYS A 164 -37.71 -19.79 8.71
CA LYS A 164 -36.37 -19.80 9.30
C LYS A 164 -36.18 -21.10 10.10
N THR A 165 -35.03 -21.73 9.93
CA THR A 165 -34.62 -22.91 10.71
C THR A 165 -33.88 -22.49 11.98
N ALA A 166 -33.76 -23.37 12.96
CA ALA A 166 -33.09 -23.06 14.23
C ALA A 166 -31.62 -22.71 14.08
N ASP A 167 -30.96 -23.21 13.03
CA ASP A 167 -29.55 -22.95 12.67
C ASP A 167 -29.38 -21.69 11.80
N GLY A 168 -30.44 -20.89 11.61
CA GLY A 168 -30.40 -19.63 10.86
C GLY A 168 -30.49 -19.75 9.35
N PHE A 169 -30.70 -20.97 8.81
CA PHE A 169 -31.00 -21.18 7.39
C PHE A 169 -32.48 -20.96 7.09
N TYR A 170 -32.85 -20.99 5.81
CA TYR A 170 -34.23 -20.93 5.40
C TYR A 170 -34.65 -22.19 4.61
N ASP A 171 -35.92 -22.59 4.73
CA ASP A 171 -36.51 -23.60 3.88
C ASP A 171 -36.78 -23.02 2.48
N PRO A 172 -36.03 -23.48 1.44
CA PRO A 172 -36.14 -22.91 0.10
C PRO A 172 -37.50 -23.02 -0.55
N ALA A 173 -38.31 -24.04 -0.16
CA ALA A 173 -39.68 -24.21 -0.65
C ALA A 173 -40.63 -23.12 -0.16
N THR A 174 -40.27 -22.40 0.91
CA THR A 174 -41.10 -21.38 1.53
C THR A 174 -40.71 -19.96 1.14
N LEU A 175 -39.55 -19.75 0.51
CA LEU A 175 -39.05 -18.41 0.17
C LEU A 175 -39.93 -17.70 -0.83
N LYS A 176 -40.40 -16.52 -0.45
CA LYS A 176 -41.25 -15.67 -1.29
C LYS A 176 -40.79 -14.22 -1.22
N ASP A 177 -40.65 -13.56 -2.36
CA ASP A 177 -40.55 -12.11 -2.43
C ASP A 177 -41.98 -11.53 -2.25
N ILE A 178 -42.19 -10.85 -1.14
CA ILE A 178 -43.50 -10.23 -0.78
C ILE A 178 -43.41 -8.72 -0.77
N THR A 179 -42.42 -8.13 -1.40
CA THR A 179 -42.23 -6.66 -1.46
C THR A 179 -43.45 -5.95 -1.96
N SER A 180 -44.17 -6.50 -2.98
CA SER A 180 -45.41 -5.94 -3.53
C SER A 180 -46.63 -6.03 -2.58
N LYS A 181 -46.51 -6.78 -1.49
CA LYS A 181 -47.53 -6.90 -0.43
C LYS A 181 -47.29 -5.94 0.73
N CYS A 182 -46.27 -5.10 0.62
CA CYS A 182 -45.91 -4.14 1.64
C CYS A 182 -46.33 -2.73 1.24
N THR A 183 -46.90 -2.01 2.20
CA THR A 183 -47.03 -0.55 2.12
C THR A 183 -46.01 0.11 3.00
N LYS A 184 -45.57 1.31 2.65
CA LYS A 184 -44.60 2.07 3.42
C LYS A 184 -45.06 3.48 3.67
N ASN A 185 -44.65 4.01 4.82
CA ASN A 185 -44.74 5.42 5.18
C ASN A 185 -43.35 5.94 5.50
N LEU A 186 -43.02 7.14 5.07
CA LEU A 186 -41.72 7.80 5.27
C LEU A 186 -41.98 9.10 6.04
N PRO A 187 -42.13 9.04 7.38
CA PRO A 187 -42.43 10.22 8.18
C PRO A 187 -41.30 11.26 8.17
N ASP A 188 -40.08 10.81 8.03
CA ASP A 188 -38.90 11.66 7.89
C ASP A 188 -37.80 10.97 7.07
N LYS A 189 -36.62 11.61 6.91
CA LYS A 189 -35.51 11.04 6.14
C LYS A 189 -34.86 9.83 6.78
N LYS A 190 -35.04 9.61 8.10
CA LYS A 190 -34.39 8.57 8.89
C LYS A 190 -35.26 7.36 9.14
N THR A 191 -36.60 7.50 8.96
CA THR A 191 -37.56 6.51 9.39
C THR A 191 -38.30 5.93 8.20
N VAL A 192 -38.46 4.62 8.16
CA VAL A 192 -39.40 3.94 7.27
C VAL A 192 -40.31 3.02 8.10
N GLU A 193 -41.62 3.26 8.02
CA GLU A 193 -42.66 2.40 8.59
C GLU A 193 -43.14 1.45 7.50
N VAL A 194 -43.07 0.15 7.74
CA VAL A 194 -43.48 -0.88 6.78
C VAL A 194 -44.62 -1.65 7.34
N THR A 195 -45.71 -1.72 6.60
CA THR A 195 -46.87 -2.60 6.88
C THR A 195 -46.89 -3.73 5.86
N ILE A 196 -46.79 -4.95 6.33
CA ILE A 196 -46.81 -6.17 5.51
C ILE A 196 -48.22 -6.76 5.55
N ASN A 197 -48.83 -6.94 4.40
CA ASN A 197 -50.15 -7.60 4.21
C ASN A 197 -49.94 -8.85 3.35
N GLY A 198 -49.14 -9.81 3.87
CA GLY A 198 -48.66 -10.96 3.11
C GLY A 198 -49.73 -12.03 2.83
N GLY A 199 -50.75 -12.11 3.67
CA GLY A 199 -51.87 -13.04 3.54
C GLY A 199 -51.52 -14.46 3.97
N ALA A 200 -52.47 -15.36 3.92
CA ALA A 200 -52.42 -16.73 4.43
C ALA A 200 -51.23 -17.56 3.88
N ALA A 201 -50.73 -17.23 2.69
CA ALA A 201 -49.61 -17.94 2.06
C ALA A 201 -48.26 -17.77 2.77
N VAL A 202 -48.13 -16.82 3.70
CA VAL A 202 -46.89 -16.51 4.44
C VAL A 202 -47.13 -16.45 5.96
N LYS A 203 -48.28 -16.93 6.43
CA LYS A 203 -48.60 -16.96 7.86
C LYS A 203 -47.55 -17.65 8.64
N GLY A 204 -47.18 -17.11 9.80
CA GLY A 204 -46.20 -17.68 10.70
C GLY A 204 -44.78 -17.78 10.15
N LEU A 205 -44.48 -17.18 8.99
CA LEU A 205 -43.11 -17.12 8.45
C LEU A 205 -42.32 -15.93 9.04
N THR A 206 -41.03 -16.00 8.96
CA THR A 206 -40.13 -14.87 9.23
C THR A 206 -40.07 -13.99 7.97
N ALA A 207 -40.27 -12.70 8.11
CA ALA A 207 -39.98 -11.73 7.05
C ALA A 207 -38.63 -11.05 7.31
N CYS A 208 -37.73 -11.14 6.33
CA CYS A 208 -36.55 -10.30 6.24
C CYS A 208 -36.93 -9.00 5.54
N ILE A 209 -36.85 -7.89 6.25
CA ILE A 209 -37.09 -6.57 5.76
C ILE A 209 -35.77 -5.92 5.43
N MET A 210 -35.52 -5.72 4.15
CA MET A 210 -34.34 -5.00 3.66
C MET A 210 -34.72 -3.55 3.44
N THR A 211 -34.05 -2.64 4.14
CA THR A 211 -34.17 -1.19 3.93
C THR A 211 -32.95 -0.65 3.21
N GLN A 212 -33.06 0.50 2.58
CA GLN A 212 -31.99 1.19 1.89
C GLN A 212 -31.85 2.60 2.41
N GLU A 213 -30.65 2.95 2.82
CA GLU A 213 -30.28 4.28 3.29
C GLU A 213 -29.50 4.97 2.17
N TYR A 214 -30.09 5.99 1.55
CA TYR A 214 -29.48 6.75 0.47
C TYR A 214 -28.50 7.77 1.04
N CYS A 215 -27.25 7.68 0.63
CA CYS A 215 -26.19 8.58 1.05
C CYS A 215 -25.84 9.56 -0.07
N SER A 216 -25.64 10.84 0.25
CA SER A 216 -25.17 11.84 -0.72
C SER A 216 -23.69 11.61 -1.10
N GLN A 217 -23.40 10.42 -1.59
CA GLN A 217 -22.08 9.95 -1.98
C GLN A 217 -22.20 9.24 -3.32
N SER A 218 -21.27 9.49 -4.23
CA SER A 218 -21.23 8.82 -5.52
C SER A 218 -20.92 7.34 -5.39
N SER A 219 -21.41 6.56 -6.33
CA SER A 219 -21.10 5.14 -6.41
C SER A 219 -19.80 4.90 -7.18
N MET A 220 -18.93 4.05 -6.68
CA MET A 220 -17.71 3.63 -7.38
C MET A 220 -17.98 2.90 -8.71
N TRP A 221 -19.22 2.48 -8.95
CA TRP A 221 -19.69 1.88 -10.21
C TRP A 221 -20.35 2.88 -11.15
N GLY A 222 -20.58 4.11 -10.70
CA GLY A 222 -20.96 5.25 -11.52
C GLY A 222 -19.75 6.05 -11.99
N ASP A 223 -20.00 7.05 -12.85
CA ASP A 223 -18.92 7.88 -13.41
C ASP A 223 -18.79 9.24 -12.71
N VAL A 224 -19.66 9.55 -11.75
CA VAL A 224 -19.70 10.86 -11.07
C VAL A 224 -18.38 11.17 -10.40
N GLU A 225 -17.79 10.22 -9.69
CA GLU A 225 -16.52 10.40 -8.99
C GLU A 225 -15.36 10.59 -9.96
N ILE A 226 -15.26 9.72 -10.97
CA ILE A 226 -14.22 9.82 -12.01
C ILE A 226 -14.32 11.17 -12.71
N ASN A 227 -15.53 11.56 -13.13
CA ASN A 227 -15.76 12.83 -13.83
C ASN A 227 -15.41 14.03 -12.97
N GLY A 228 -15.71 13.97 -11.67
CA GLY A 228 -15.35 15.04 -10.77
C GLY A 228 -13.84 15.22 -10.56
N PHE A 229 -13.08 14.13 -10.41
CA PHE A 229 -11.62 14.21 -10.39
C PHE A 229 -11.07 14.75 -11.73
N VAL A 230 -11.60 14.25 -12.84
CA VAL A 230 -11.21 14.70 -14.18
C VAL A 230 -11.50 16.18 -14.38
N ASP A 231 -12.66 16.65 -13.96
CA ASP A 231 -13.04 18.08 -14.04
C ASP A 231 -12.08 18.94 -13.23
N ALA A 232 -11.78 18.58 -12.00
CA ALA A 232 -10.80 19.28 -11.18
C ALA A 232 -9.41 19.33 -11.84
N MET A 233 -8.92 18.20 -12.34
CA MET A 233 -7.65 18.16 -13.05
C MET A 233 -7.65 19.04 -14.31
N GLN A 234 -8.76 19.08 -15.06
CA GLN A 234 -8.90 19.94 -16.26
C GLN A 234 -8.85 21.43 -15.92
N HIS A 235 -9.40 21.85 -14.77
CA HIS A 235 -9.27 23.24 -14.32
C HIS A 235 -7.82 23.61 -14.00
N TYR A 236 -6.99 22.66 -13.60
CA TYR A 236 -5.57 22.87 -13.28
C TYR A 236 -4.60 22.50 -14.40
N ARG A 237 -5.08 22.11 -15.58
CA ARG A 237 -4.25 21.59 -16.68
C ARG A 237 -3.12 22.52 -17.15
N ASP A 238 -3.30 23.85 -17.00
CA ASP A 238 -2.33 24.86 -17.39
C ASP A 238 -1.25 25.10 -16.31
N ILE A 239 -1.30 24.37 -15.20
CA ILE A 239 -0.30 24.36 -14.14
C ILE A 239 0.55 23.11 -14.33
N PRO A 240 1.88 23.23 -14.52
CA PRO A 240 2.74 22.10 -14.81
C PRO A 240 3.07 21.32 -13.51
N PHE A 241 2.11 20.62 -12.98
CA PHE A 241 2.33 19.72 -11.85
C PHE A 241 3.22 18.54 -12.25
N ASP A 242 4.14 18.16 -11.35
CA ASP A 242 5.08 17.05 -11.52
C ASP A 242 4.54 15.73 -10.94
N GLY A 243 3.45 15.77 -10.22
CA GLY A 243 2.83 14.63 -9.59
C GLY A 243 1.33 14.79 -9.37
N PHE A 244 0.67 13.65 -9.20
CA PHE A 244 -0.73 13.58 -8.82
C PHE A 244 -0.93 12.49 -7.77
N ALA A 245 -1.77 12.74 -6.77
CA ALA A 245 -2.09 11.77 -5.73
C ALA A 245 -3.58 11.81 -5.37
N LEU A 246 -4.11 10.68 -4.94
CA LEU A 246 -5.37 10.57 -4.23
C LEU A 246 -5.12 10.45 -2.73
N ASP A 247 -6.04 10.95 -1.92
CA ASP A 247 -5.98 10.83 -0.47
C ASP A 247 -7.07 9.89 0.03
N GLU A 248 -6.68 8.84 0.77
CA GLU A 248 -7.55 7.85 1.42
C GLU A 248 -8.76 7.45 0.56
N TYR A 249 -8.53 7.16 -0.70
CA TYR A 249 -9.61 6.97 -1.65
C TYR A 249 -10.54 5.81 -1.22
N GLY A 250 -9.98 4.70 -0.81
CA GLY A 250 -10.72 3.53 -0.37
C GLY A 250 -11.64 3.78 0.83
N ASN A 251 -11.21 4.59 1.78
CA ASN A 251 -11.93 4.85 3.04
C ASN A 251 -13.28 5.58 2.89
N LYS A 252 -13.54 6.19 1.75
CA LYS A 252 -14.72 7.03 1.57
C LYS A 252 -16.02 6.28 1.39
N PHE A 253 -15.90 5.06 0.94
CA PHE A 253 -17.05 4.20 0.70
C PHE A 253 -17.40 3.33 1.88
N VAL A 254 -16.62 3.43 2.96
CA VAL A 254 -16.81 2.65 4.17
C VAL A 254 -17.56 3.48 5.18
N GLU A 255 -18.79 3.12 5.44
CA GLU A 255 -19.37 3.40 6.73
C GLU A 255 -18.82 2.39 7.71
N ARG A 256 -17.94 2.86 8.58
CA ARG A 256 -17.60 2.09 9.77
C ARG A 256 -18.91 1.86 10.50
N PRO A 257 -19.38 0.64 10.57
CA PRO A 257 -20.44 0.34 11.47
C PRO A 257 -19.96 0.79 12.84
N ASN A 258 -20.83 1.42 13.60
CA ASN A 258 -20.52 1.98 14.90
C ASN A 258 -19.52 1.10 15.64
N GLU A 259 -18.36 1.62 15.98
CA GLU A 259 -17.30 0.97 16.75
C GLU A 259 -17.75 0.58 18.18
N ALA A 260 -19.05 0.63 18.44
CA ALA A 260 -19.66 0.45 19.73
C ALA A 260 -19.73 -1.03 20.14
N GLY A 261 -18.60 -1.57 20.53
CA GLY A 261 -18.53 -2.68 21.44
C GLY A 261 -18.43 -4.10 20.84
N PRO A 262 -18.25 -5.10 21.70
CA PRO A 262 -17.92 -6.48 21.30
C PRO A 262 -19.05 -7.27 20.60
N ASN A 263 -20.25 -6.69 20.49
CA ASN A 263 -21.42 -7.32 19.87
C ASN A 263 -21.76 -6.72 18.50
N PHE A 264 -20.79 -6.10 17.85
CA PHE A 264 -21.01 -5.49 16.56
C PHE A 264 -21.33 -6.56 15.50
N ILE A 265 -22.49 -6.44 14.89
CA ILE A 265 -22.90 -7.24 13.73
C ILE A 265 -22.90 -6.32 12.52
N PHE A 266 -22.00 -6.60 11.54
CA PHE A 266 -22.05 -5.91 10.25
C PHE A 266 -23.39 -6.23 9.59
N ARG A 267 -24.21 -5.21 9.37
CA ARG A 267 -25.54 -5.37 8.77
C ARG A 267 -25.75 -4.53 7.53
N GLY A 268 -24.79 -3.67 7.21
CA GLY A 268 -24.88 -2.79 6.05
C GLY A 268 -24.08 -3.34 4.86
N GLN A 269 -24.70 -3.36 3.69
CA GLN A 269 -24.06 -3.75 2.44
C GLN A 269 -24.23 -2.65 1.41
N TRP A 270 -23.15 -2.33 0.69
CA TRP A 270 -23.21 -1.31 -0.34
C TRP A 270 -24.06 -1.72 -1.54
N TYR A 271 -24.80 -0.78 -2.06
CA TYR A 271 -25.66 -0.95 -3.23
C TYR A 271 -25.79 0.37 -3.99
N SER A 272 -25.84 0.30 -5.30
CA SER A 272 -26.33 1.39 -6.16
C SER A 272 -26.98 0.81 -7.41
N THR A 273 -27.73 1.63 -8.13
CA THR A 273 -28.36 1.22 -9.39
C THR A 273 -27.29 0.83 -10.42
N ALA A 274 -26.20 1.61 -10.53
CA ALA A 274 -25.08 1.32 -11.41
C ALA A 274 -24.36 0.02 -11.02
N MET A 275 -24.12 -0.19 -9.72
CA MET A 275 -23.54 -1.41 -9.18
C MET A 275 -24.39 -2.64 -9.49
N ALA A 276 -25.71 -2.55 -9.30
CA ALA A 276 -26.63 -3.65 -9.59
C ALA A 276 -26.68 -4.01 -11.07
N ALA A 277 -26.64 -3.02 -11.96
CA ALA A 277 -26.58 -3.23 -13.41
C ALA A 277 -25.27 -3.90 -13.83
N ALA A 278 -24.13 -3.43 -13.35
CA ALA A 278 -22.81 -4.00 -13.62
C ALA A 278 -22.69 -5.43 -13.06
N PHE A 279 -23.18 -5.68 -11.84
CA PHE A 279 -23.22 -7.01 -11.24
C PHE A 279 -24.07 -7.99 -12.07
N LYS A 280 -25.27 -7.58 -12.46
CA LYS A 280 -26.15 -8.40 -13.32
C LYS A 280 -25.48 -8.72 -14.66
N SER A 281 -24.81 -7.76 -15.27
CA SER A 281 -24.08 -7.95 -16.52
C SER A 281 -22.93 -8.96 -16.38
N SER A 282 -22.16 -8.88 -15.29
CA SER A 282 -20.95 -9.71 -15.08
C SER A 282 -21.26 -11.09 -14.50
N LYS A 283 -22.23 -11.21 -13.59
CA LYS A 283 -22.54 -12.44 -12.84
C LYS A 283 -23.84 -13.13 -13.29
N GLY A 284 -24.64 -12.51 -14.18
CA GLY A 284 -25.89 -13.07 -14.71
C GLY A 284 -27.05 -13.15 -13.71
N LYS A 285 -26.92 -12.54 -12.52
CA LYS A 285 -27.91 -12.60 -11.43
C LYS A 285 -28.13 -11.24 -10.76
N LEU A 286 -29.20 -11.14 -9.98
CA LEU A 286 -29.54 -9.89 -9.29
C LEU A 286 -28.66 -9.68 -8.05
N LEU A 287 -28.05 -8.51 -7.93
CA LEU A 287 -27.30 -8.13 -6.73
C LEU A 287 -28.16 -8.21 -5.46
N SER A 288 -29.41 -7.76 -5.51
CA SER A 288 -30.35 -7.83 -4.36
C SER A 288 -30.56 -9.25 -3.83
N LYS A 289 -30.56 -10.26 -4.72
CA LYS A 289 -30.63 -11.66 -4.28
C LYS A 289 -29.31 -12.14 -3.68
N THR A 290 -28.18 -11.70 -4.23
CA THR A 290 -26.85 -11.99 -3.68
C THR A 290 -26.69 -11.40 -2.28
N LEU A 291 -27.18 -10.16 -2.04
CA LEU A 291 -27.20 -9.57 -0.70
C LEU A 291 -28.03 -10.41 0.29
N PHE A 292 -29.23 -10.86 -0.12
CA PHE A 292 -30.03 -11.76 0.70
C PHE A 292 -29.30 -13.09 0.97
N ASP A 293 -28.71 -13.70 -0.06
CA ASP A 293 -28.00 -14.99 0.07
C ASP A 293 -26.71 -14.88 0.91
N SER A 294 -26.07 -13.70 0.95
CA SER A 294 -24.92 -13.49 1.84
C SER A 294 -25.31 -13.51 3.33
N ARG A 295 -26.59 -13.29 3.64
CA ARG A 295 -27.15 -13.32 4.99
C ARG A 295 -27.79 -14.65 5.34
N TYR A 296 -28.53 -15.22 4.40
CA TYR A 296 -29.33 -16.42 4.60
C TYR A 296 -29.00 -17.48 3.55
N ALA A 297 -28.68 -18.68 3.99
CA ALA A 297 -28.49 -19.81 3.09
C ALA A 297 -29.73 -20.73 3.09
N PRO A 298 -30.03 -21.42 1.96
CA PRO A 298 -31.02 -22.49 1.96
C PRO A 298 -30.62 -23.61 2.89
N GLN A 299 -31.59 -24.23 3.59
CA GLN A 299 -31.36 -25.39 4.42
C GLN A 299 -30.64 -26.51 3.63
N GLY A 300 -29.57 -27.05 4.19
CA GLY A 300 -28.73 -28.06 3.56
C GLY A 300 -27.81 -27.56 2.46
N LYS A 301 -27.70 -26.22 2.24
CA LYS A 301 -26.86 -25.59 1.21
C LYS A 301 -26.12 -24.37 1.76
N PRO A 302 -25.30 -24.50 2.83
CA PRO A 302 -24.56 -23.39 3.40
C PRO A 302 -23.60 -22.74 2.39
N GLU A 303 -23.17 -23.50 1.37
CA GLU A 303 -22.30 -23.07 0.29
C GLU A 303 -22.86 -21.89 -0.53
N VAL A 304 -24.20 -21.76 -0.63
CA VAL A 304 -24.86 -20.63 -1.33
C VAL A 304 -24.48 -19.31 -0.66
N ARG A 305 -24.47 -19.26 0.67
CA ARG A 305 -24.06 -18.06 1.42
C ARG A 305 -22.57 -17.74 1.20
N MET A 306 -21.72 -18.75 1.30
CA MET A 306 -20.27 -18.57 1.07
C MET A 306 -19.97 -18.01 -0.31
N LYS A 307 -20.60 -18.57 -1.35
CA LYS A 307 -20.48 -18.07 -2.72
C LYS A 307 -21.01 -16.63 -2.87
N ALA A 308 -22.14 -16.30 -2.26
CA ALA A 308 -22.69 -14.96 -2.34
C ALA A 308 -21.75 -13.90 -1.73
N ILE A 309 -21.10 -14.22 -0.60
CA ILE A 309 -20.12 -13.37 0.04
C ILE A 309 -18.89 -13.18 -0.86
N ASN A 310 -18.33 -14.28 -1.37
CA ASN A 310 -17.17 -14.24 -2.26
C ASN A 310 -17.42 -13.36 -3.48
N GLU A 311 -18.56 -13.56 -4.15
CA GLU A 311 -18.91 -12.79 -5.36
C GLU A 311 -19.16 -11.32 -5.07
N TYR A 312 -19.78 -11.00 -3.94
CA TYR A 312 -20.02 -9.61 -3.54
C TYR A 312 -18.70 -8.89 -3.23
N MET A 313 -17.85 -9.49 -2.43
CA MET A 313 -16.58 -8.88 -2.01
C MET A 313 -15.61 -8.72 -3.19
N ASP A 314 -15.49 -9.75 -4.05
CA ASP A 314 -14.68 -9.67 -5.27
C ASP A 314 -15.19 -8.55 -6.22
N PHE A 315 -16.51 -8.40 -6.31
CA PHE A 315 -17.12 -7.35 -7.11
C PHE A 315 -16.87 -5.95 -6.53
N MET A 316 -16.94 -5.79 -5.22
CA MET A 316 -16.67 -4.50 -4.55
C MET A 316 -15.24 -4.02 -4.85
N ARG A 317 -14.25 -4.89 -4.75
CA ARG A 317 -12.85 -4.56 -5.07
C ARG A 317 -12.68 -4.10 -6.51
N GLY A 318 -13.40 -4.73 -7.44
CA GLY A 318 -13.39 -4.32 -8.85
C GLY A 318 -13.86 -2.89 -9.07
N GLY A 319 -14.80 -2.40 -8.25
CA GLY A 319 -15.27 -1.02 -8.30
C GLY A 319 -14.22 0.00 -7.89
N ALA A 320 -13.52 -0.23 -6.79
CA ALA A 320 -12.43 0.63 -6.31
C ALA A 320 -11.31 0.70 -7.37
N LEU A 321 -10.84 -0.44 -7.84
CA LEU A 321 -9.79 -0.54 -8.87
C LEU A 321 -10.18 0.19 -10.17
N ARG A 322 -11.46 0.11 -10.57
CA ARG A 322 -11.97 0.82 -11.74
C ARG A 322 -11.77 2.33 -11.64
N VAL A 323 -12.10 2.92 -10.48
CA VAL A 323 -11.98 4.39 -10.29
C VAL A 323 -10.53 4.80 -10.24
N GLU A 324 -9.71 4.15 -9.44
CA GLU A 324 -8.27 4.44 -9.33
C GLU A 324 -7.58 4.39 -10.70
N ASN A 325 -7.75 3.30 -11.44
CA ASN A 325 -7.19 3.16 -12.79
C ASN A 325 -7.61 4.29 -13.73
N ALA A 326 -8.89 4.66 -13.71
CA ALA A 326 -9.42 5.71 -14.57
C ALA A 326 -8.84 7.08 -14.20
N VAL A 327 -8.78 7.40 -12.91
CA VAL A 327 -8.27 8.69 -12.42
C VAL A 327 -6.77 8.84 -12.68
N TYR A 328 -5.94 7.84 -12.36
CA TYR A 328 -4.51 7.91 -12.61
C TYR A 328 -4.16 7.96 -14.09
N LYS A 329 -4.89 7.22 -14.92
CA LYS A 329 -4.74 7.31 -16.37
C LYS A 329 -5.03 8.75 -16.86
N LYS A 330 -6.10 9.36 -16.35
CA LYS A 330 -6.46 10.74 -16.71
C LYS A 330 -5.47 11.75 -16.18
N ALA A 331 -4.93 11.58 -14.99
CA ALA A 331 -3.86 12.44 -14.47
C ALA A 331 -2.64 12.43 -15.38
N LYS A 332 -2.20 11.25 -15.85
CA LYS A 332 -1.11 11.15 -16.83
C LYS A 332 -1.43 11.76 -18.18
N GLU A 333 -2.67 11.68 -18.65
CA GLU A 333 -3.10 12.32 -19.90
C GLU A 333 -3.11 13.85 -19.80
N ILE A 334 -3.43 14.41 -18.63
CA ILE A 334 -3.58 15.85 -18.40
C ILE A 334 -2.26 16.52 -18.03
N PHE A 335 -1.53 15.97 -17.06
CA PHE A 335 -0.32 16.59 -16.52
C PHE A 335 0.99 16.03 -17.13
N GLY A 336 0.91 14.90 -17.84
CA GLY A 336 2.07 14.30 -18.52
C GLY A 336 2.32 12.84 -18.14
N GLN A 337 2.82 12.06 -19.10
CA GLN A 337 3.00 10.61 -18.94
C GLN A 337 4.04 10.22 -17.88
N ASN A 338 4.96 11.12 -17.55
CA ASN A 338 6.07 10.88 -16.64
C ASN A 338 5.87 11.49 -15.24
N ILE A 339 4.69 12.02 -14.94
CA ILE A 339 4.41 12.56 -13.60
C ILE A 339 4.50 11.45 -12.55
N PHE A 340 4.88 11.82 -11.34
CA PHE A 340 4.83 10.91 -10.21
C PHE A 340 3.37 10.68 -9.80
N ILE A 341 2.92 9.44 -9.81
CA ILE A 341 1.60 9.07 -9.30
C ILE A 341 1.77 8.50 -7.91
N GLY A 342 1.18 9.17 -6.93
CA GLY A 342 1.14 8.74 -5.55
C GLY A 342 -0.27 8.40 -5.09
N ILE A 343 -0.37 7.76 -3.96
CA ILE A 343 -1.61 7.55 -3.24
C ILE A 343 -1.32 7.70 -1.74
N HIS A 344 -2.17 8.41 -1.03
CA HIS A 344 -2.16 8.32 0.41
C HIS A 344 -2.73 6.96 0.79
N ASP A 345 -2.03 6.33 1.69
CA ASP A 345 -2.33 4.97 2.07
C ASP A 345 -3.72 4.84 2.68
N THR A 346 -4.43 3.82 2.24
CA THR A 346 -5.67 3.37 2.85
C THR A 346 -5.42 2.26 3.88
N TYR A 347 -4.19 1.83 4.06
CA TYR A 347 -3.80 0.78 4.99
C TYR A 347 -3.41 1.34 6.37
N HIS A 348 -4.37 1.37 7.27
CA HIS A 348 -4.17 1.84 8.63
C HIS A 348 -3.86 0.69 9.59
N ASN A 349 -2.69 0.10 9.50
CA ASN A 349 -2.12 -0.82 10.47
C ASN A 349 -2.49 -2.30 10.38
N HIS A 350 -3.62 -2.71 9.77
CA HIS A 350 -4.06 -4.11 9.75
C HIS A 350 -4.72 -4.50 8.44
N LEU A 351 -4.51 -5.76 7.99
CA LEU A 351 -5.21 -6.36 6.84
C LEU A 351 -6.73 -6.42 7.00
N THR A 352 -7.22 -6.22 8.19
CA THR A 352 -8.64 -6.28 8.53
C THR A 352 -9.27 -4.95 8.81
N ASN A 353 -8.61 -3.87 8.42
CA ASN A 353 -9.30 -2.61 8.55
C ASN A 353 -10.39 -2.46 7.49
N ASP A 354 -11.11 -1.35 7.55
CA ASP A 354 -12.34 -1.12 6.82
C ASP A 354 -12.22 -1.30 5.31
N GLU A 355 -11.05 -1.08 4.73
CA GLU A 355 -10.82 -1.11 3.29
C GLU A 355 -10.96 -2.51 2.70
N ILE A 356 -10.43 -3.54 3.35
CA ILE A 356 -10.56 -4.93 2.88
C ILE A 356 -12.03 -5.35 2.85
N TRP A 357 -12.79 -4.98 3.90
CA TRP A 357 -14.15 -5.42 4.07
C TRP A 357 -15.16 -4.64 3.24
N ALA A 358 -14.94 -3.35 3.11
CA ALA A 358 -15.92 -2.49 2.47
C ALA A 358 -15.63 -2.21 1.00
N ASN A 359 -14.39 -2.04 0.62
CA ASN A 359 -14.00 -1.66 -0.73
C ASN A 359 -13.19 -2.74 -1.45
N GLY A 360 -12.63 -3.68 -0.69
CA GLY A 360 -11.64 -4.59 -1.20
C GLY A 360 -10.41 -3.81 -1.64
N ILE A 361 -9.36 -3.86 -0.88
CA ILE A 361 -8.14 -3.11 -1.19
C ILE A 361 -7.55 -3.52 -2.51
N SER A 362 -7.22 -2.54 -3.31
CA SER A 362 -6.63 -2.69 -4.63
C SER A 362 -5.14 -2.34 -4.69
N TRP A 363 -4.51 -1.91 -3.58
CA TRP A 363 -3.16 -1.36 -3.66
C TRP A 363 -2.06 -2.35 -4.09
N TRP A 364 -2.25 -3.66 -3.99
CA TRP A 364 -1.39 -4.62 -4.67
C TRP A 364 -1.54 -4.61 -6.20
N LYS A 365 -2.62 -4.03 -6.70
CA LYS A 365 -2.95 -3.94 -8.13
C LYS A 365 -2.90 -2.50 -8.65
N ASP A 366 -2.45 -1.59 -7.82
CA ASP A 366 -2.55 -0.17 -8.05
C ASP A 366 -1.70 0.30 -9.23
N PRO A 367 -2.24 1.17 -10.10
CA PRO A 367 -1.53 1.70 -11.26
C PRO A 367 -0.40 2.69 -10.97
N PRO A 368 -0.16 3.24 -9.75
CA PRO A 368 0.93 4.20 -9.55
C PRO A 368 2.31 3.67 -9.92
N GLY A 369 2.54 2.38 -9.79
CA GLY A 369 3.87 1.80 -9.98
C GLY A 369 4.77 1.84 -8.74
N TYR A 370 4.34 2.52 -7.68
CA TYR A 370 4.98 2.59 -6.36
C TYR A 370 3.99 2.15 -5.28
N GLY A 371 4.48 1.39 -4.30
CA GLY A 371 3.72 1.13 -3.09
C GLY A 371 3.85 2.30 -2.11
N GLN A 372 2.79 2.59 -1.37
CA GLN A 372 2.79 3.57 -0.27
C GLN A 372 2.06 3.00 0.94
N THR A 373 2.70 3.09 2.11
CA THR A 373 2.17 2.65 3.39
C THR A 373 2.50 3.67 4.49
N ASP A 374 2.15 3.40 5.74
CA ASP A 374 2.56 4.25 6.86
C ASP A 374 3.60 3.57 7.77
N GLU A 375 4.13 4.32 8.76
CA GLU A 375 5.23 3.86 9.61
C GLU A 375 4.92 2.61 10.43
N LYS A 376 3.66 2.25 10.59
CA LYS A 376 3.24 1.07 11.38
C LYS A 376 3.04 -0.17 10.54
N THR A 377 3.03 -0.04 9.22
CA THR A 377 2.88 -1.18 8.32
C THR A 377 4.06 -2.15 8.46
N PRO A 378 3.81 -3.45 8.71
CA PRO A 378 4.87 -4.44 8.82
C PRO A 378 5.70 -4.61 7.55
N LEU A 379 7.02 -4.80 7.70
CA LEU A 379 7.94 -4.97 6.56
C LEU A 379 7.53 -6.09 5.57
N PRO A 380 7.02 -7.26 6.00
CA PRO A 380 6.55 -8.27 5.04
C PRO A 380 5.48 -7.75 4.07
N ILE A 381 4.58 -6.89 4.53
CA ILE A 381 3.54 -6.29 3.70
C ILE A 381 4.16 -5.24 2.77
N GLN A 382 5.02 -4.37 3.31
CA GLN A 382 5.72 -3.37 2.52
C GLN A 382 6.52 -4.02 1.37
N MET A 383 7.21 -5.12 1.65
CA MET A 383 7.95 -5.88 0.63
C MET A 383 7.00 -6.52 -0.39
N GLY A 384 5.90 -7.09 0.05
CA GLY A 384 4.87 -7.66 -0.84
C GLY A 384 4.32 -6.62 -1.82
N ILE A 385 3.97 -5.44 -1.32
CA ILE A 385 3.50 -4.32 -2.14
C ILE A 385 4.59 -3.85 -3.11
N ALA A 386 5.81 -3.59 -2.61
CA ALA A 386 6.93 -3.13 -3.44
C ALA A 386 7.25 -4.10 -4.59
N MET A 387 7.22 -5.41 -4.33
CA MET A 387 7.49 -6.44 -5.34
C MET A 387 6.36 -6.58 -6.37
N ALA A 388 5.11 -6.29 -5.98
CA ALA A 388 3.98 -6.32 -6.90
C ALA A 388 3.95 -5.11 -7.85
N HIS A 389 4.51 -3.97 -7.47
CA HIS A 389 4.49 -2.75 -8.27
C HIS A 389 5.64 -2.68 -9.29
N THR A 390 5.37 -2.05 -10.44
CA THR A 390 6.30 -2.04 -11.59
C THR A 390 7.62 -1.31 -11.33
N LYS A 391 7.64 -0.34 -10.44
CA LYS A 391 8.86 0.40 -10.07
C LYS A 391 9.66 -0.27 -8.96
N ASN A 392 9.17 -1.36 -8.38
CA ASN A 392 9.83 -2.07 -7.27
C ASN A 392 10.26 -1.11 -6.15
N ALA A 393 9.40 -0.18 -5.80
CA ALA A 393 9.66 0.81 -4.78
C ALA A 393 8.50 0.92 -3.80
N MET A 394 8.83 1.16 -2.55
CA MET A 394 7.91 1.42 -1.47
C MET A 394 8.24 2.76 -0.84
N TYR A 395 7.23 3.58 -0.66
CA TYR A 395 7.30 4.81 0.11
C TYR A 395 6.51 4.63 1.40
N ASN A 396 7.13 4.99 2.52
CA ASN A 396 6.49 4.91 3.82
C ASN A 396 6.22 6.32 4.35
N GLN A 397 4.98 6.56 4.75
CA GLN A 397 4.57 7.81 5.36
C GLN A 397 4.88 7.80 6.85
N TYR A 398 5.41 8.91 7.34
CA TYR A 398 5.75 9.09 8.74
C TYR A 398 4.88 10.19 9.34
N TYR A 399 3.95 9.77 10.19
CA TYR A 399 3.00 10.64 10.89
C TYR A 399 3.41 10.95 12.32
N ASP A 400 4.19 10.04 12.93
CA ASP A 400 4.56 10.17 14.32
C ASP A 400 5.43 11.42 14.51
N LYS A 401 5.26 12.07 15.65
CA LYS A 401 5.84 13.37 15.95
C LYS A 401 6.89 13.30 17.02
N VAL A 402 7.16 12.09 17.45
CA VAL A 402 8.14 11.84 18.53
C VAL A 402 9.49 11.62 17.88
N PHE A 403 10.29 12.69 17.81
CA PHE A 403 11.69 12.64 17.45
C PHE A 403 12.54 12.27 18.68
N PRO A 404 13.59 11.47 18.54
CA PRO A 404 14.16 10.85 17.37
C PRO A 404 13.50 9.52 16.88
N PRO A 405 12.56 8.87 17.58
CA PRO A 405 12.08 7.53 17.19
C PRO A 405 11.59 7.41 15.76
N VAL A 406 10.88 8.43 15.24
CA VAL A 406 10.40 8.40 13.85
C VAL A 406 11.55 8.43 12.85
N GLN A 407 12.62 9.16 13.14
CA GLN A 407 13.82 9.20 12.28
C GLN A 407 14.58 7.87 12.32
N GLU A 408 14.68 7.25 13.48
CA GLU A 408 15.26 5.92 13.63
C GLU A 408 14.46 4.88 12.83
N LYS A 409 13.11 4.95 12.89
CA LYS A 409 12.24 4.10 12.10
C LYS A 409 12.45 4.32 10.59
N ALA A 410 12.49 5.58 10.15
CA ALA A 410 12.72 5.91 8.74
C ALA A 410 14.09 5.39 8.26
N LEU A 411 15.15 5.58 9.04
CA LEU A 411 16.48 5.08 8.72
C LEU A 411 16.53 3.53 8.74
N PHE A 412 15.81 2.88 9.68
CA PHE A 412 15.65 1.44 9.69
C PHE A 412 14.95 0.93 8.42
N ASP A 413 13.90 1.62 7.97
CA ASP A 413 13.15 1.26 6.77
C ASP A 413 14.01 1.38 5.51
N LEU A 414 14.88 2.39 5.43
CA LEU A 414 15.85 2.54 4.34
C LEU A 414 16.79 1.34 4.20
N ARG A 415 17.11 0.61 5.29
CA ARG A 415 17.88 -0.64 5.26
C ARG A 415 17.27 -1.67 4.33
N TYR A 416 15.94 -1.70 4.27
CA TYR A 416 15.16 -2.62 3.44
C TYR A 416 14.68 -2.01 2.12
N GLY A 417 15.20 -0.84 1.76
CA GLY A 417 14.88 -0.18 0.49
C GLY A 417 13.56 0.60 0.49
N VAL A 418 12.89 0.71 1.64
CA VAL A 418 11.71 1.57 1.81
C VAL A 418 12.14 3.03 1.74
N ARG A 419 11.43 3.83 0.95
CA ARG A 419 11.71 5.25 0.72
C ARG A 419 10.92 6.11 1.70
N THR A 420 11.35 7.33 1.89
CA THR A 420 10.73 8.25 2.85
C THR A 420 9.69 9.15 2.20
N HIS A 421 8.63 9.40 2.95
CA HIS A 421 7.54 10.27 2.60
C HIS A 421 7.00 10.94 3.87
N TYR A 422 7.16 12.25 3.99
CA TYR A 422 6.80 12.97 5.20
C TYR A 422 5.53 13.78 5.05
N HIS A 423 4.68 13.71 6.07
CA HIS A 423 3.57 14.64 6.23
C HIS A 423 4.05 15.98 6.77
N ALA A 424 4.04 16.98 5.93
CA ALA A 424 4.21 18.37 6.33
C ALA A 424 2.89 18.88 6.87
N MET A 425 2.67 18.77 8.18
CA MET A 425 1.48 19.36 8.79
C MET A 425 1.79 20.74 9.35
N HIS A 426 1.33 21.76 8.65
CA HIS A 426 1.15 23.07 9.27
C HIS A 426 -0.19 23.05 10.02
N ASP A 427 -0.17 22.66 11.28
CA ASP A 427 -1.37 22.60 12.13
C ASP A 427 -1.06 23.16 13.51
N LYS A 428 -1.84 24.12 13.95
CA LYS A 428 -1.75 24.73 15.30
C LYS A 428 -2.16 23.75 16.42
N ARG A 429 -2.60 22.54 16.11
CA ARG A 429 -2.96 21.57 17.13
C ARG A 429 -1.71 21.13 17.90
N PRO A 430 -1.74 21.18 19.25
CA PRO A 430 -0.64 20.67 20.06
C PRO A 430 -0.37 19.21 19.66
N ASN A 431 0.88 18.87 19.47
CA ASN A 431 1.37 17.53 19.10
C ASN A 431 1.32 17.16 17.61
N ARG A 432 1.15 18.10 16.68
CA ARG A 432 1.33 17.81 15.26
C ARG A 432 2.66 18.33 14.73
N PHE A 433 3.18 17.61 13.77
CA PHE A 433 4.47 17.85 13.16
C PHE A 433 4.43 19.13 12.33
N ASP A 434 5.20 20.11 12.72
CA ASP A 434 5.46 21.27 11.91
C ASP A 434 6.85 21.11 11.28
N LEU A 435 6.90 20.79 10.01
CA LEU A 435 8.15 20.65 9.26
C LEU A 435 9.01 21.91 9.24
N LEU A 436 8.43 23.04 9.57
CA LEU A 436 9.14 24.32 9.61
C LEU A 436 9.79 24.58 10.96
N MET A 437 9.59 23.70 11.95
CA MET A 437 10.33 23.79 13.22
C MET A 437 11.79 23.38 13.00
N PRO A 438 12.78 24.20 13.45
CA PRO A 438 14.19 23.92 13.19
C PRO A 438 14.65 22.53 13.61
N ASP A 439 14.22 22.04 14.77
CA ASP A 439 14.59 20.70 15.26
C ASP A 439 14.03 19.58 14.38
N ALA A 440 12.81 19.76 13.85
CA ALA A 440 12.19 18.81 12.94
C ALA A 440 12.92 18.78 11.59
N ILE A 441 13.21 19.95 11.04
CA ILE A 441 13.99 20.10 9.79
C ILE A 441 15.36 19.43 9.93
N ASP A 442 16.08 19.70 11.03
CA ASP A 442 17.41 19.12 11.27
C ASP A 442 17.33 17.57 11.36
N GLY A 443 16.35 17.07 12.11
CA GLY A 443 16.13 15.64 12.24
C GLY A 443 15.81 14.95 10.91
N ILE A 444 14.94 15.53 10.09
CA ILE A 444 14.60 15.01 8.77
C ILE A 444 15.82 15.05 7.85
N ASN A 445 16.57 16.13 7.85
CA ASN A 445 17.78 16.26 7.03
C ASN A 445 18.82 15.19 7.36
N LYS A 446 18.94 14.76 8.61
CA LYS A 446 19.84 13.64 9.00
C LYS A 446 19.45 12.33 8.31
N VAL A 447 18.17 12.00 8.26
CA VAL A 447 17.67 10.80 7.55
C VAL A 447 17.79 10.96 6.05
N GLU A 448 17.40 12.12 5.51
CA GLU A 448 17.34 12.36 4.08
C GLU A 448 18.72 12.40 3.39
N ARG A 449 19.78 12.67 4.11
CA ARG A 449 21.15 12.47 3.59
C ARG A 449 21.35 11.02 3.13
N GLY A 450 20.94 10.05 3.96
CA GLY A 450 20.96 8.64 3.61
C GLY A 450 19.95 8.29 2.51
N ALA A 451 18.72 8.79 2.60
CA ALA A 451 17.67 8.51 1.62
C ALA A 451 18.07 8.97 0.21
N ARG A 452 18.63 10.15 0.05
CA ARG A 452 19.14 10.66 -1.24
C ARG A 452 20.24 9.77 -1.83
N LEU A 453 21.14 9.28 -1.00
CA LEU A 453 22.19 8.38 -1.44
C LEU A 453 21.66 7.00 -1.82
N LEU A 454 20.68 6.46 -1.07
CA LEU A 454 19.97 5.24 -1.42
C LEU A 454 19.22 5.42 -2.76
N ASN A 455 18.50 6.53 -2.93
CA ASN A 455 17.80 6.86 -4.16
C ASN A 455 18.75 6.99 -5.35
N LYS A 456 19.91 7.63 -5.17
CA LYS A 456 20.94 7.78 -6.21
C LYS A 456 21.61 6.45 -6.53
N PHE A 457 21.88 5.63 -5.53
CA PHE A 457 22.43 4.29 -5.73
C PHE A 457 21.41 3.39 -6.40
N ASN A 458 20.16 3.47 -5.97
CA ASN A 458 19.03 2.69 -6.45
C ASN A 458 19.32 1.18 -6.46
N PRO A 459 19.56 0.55 -5.29
CA PRO A 459 19.71 -0.89 -5.21
C PRO A 459 18.37 -1.58 -5.51
N SER A 460 18.42 -2.87 -5.82
CA SER A 460 17.20 -3.68 -5.84
C SER A 460 16.61 -3.83 -4.43
N LEU A 461 15.40 -4.37 -4.34
CA LEU A 461 14.81 -4.78 -3.07
C LEU A 461 15.64 -5.88 -2.38
N PRO A 462 15.47 -6.12 -1.08
CA PRO A 462 16.12 -7.20 -0.35
C PRO A 462 16.05 -8.55 -1.06
N GLU A 463 17.06 -9.39 -0.87
CA GLU A 463 17.05 -10.78 -1.34
C GLU A 463 16.04 -11.59 -0.50
N ILE A 464 14.79 -11.60 -0.94
CA ILE A 464 13.68 -12.33 -0.31
C ILE A 464 13.46 -13.64 -1.06
N LYS A 465 13.67 -14.77 -0.37
CA LYS A 465 13.50 -16.11 -0.94
C LYS A 465 12.20 -16.79 -0.53
N LEU A 466 11.52 -16.25 0.46
CA LEU A 466 10.28 -16.76 1.01
C LEU A 466 9.10 -15.86 0.63
N LEU A 467 8.12 -16.45 -0.01
CA LEU A 467 6.84 -15.81 -0.30
C LEU A 467 5.79 -16.29 0.71
N VAL A 468 5.08 -15.39 1.35
CA VAL A 468 3.91 -15.69 2.16
C VAL A 468 2.67 -15.23 1.39
N VAL A 469 1.79 -16.17 1.06
CA VAL A 469 0.53 -15.90 0.37
C VAL A 469 -0.61 -16.13 1.34
N PHE A 470 -1.53 -15.19 1.46
CA PHE A 470 -2.74 -15.39 2.25
C PHE A 470 -3.98 -15.47 1.36
N GLY A 471 -4.92 -16.38 1.73
CA GLY A 471 -6.18 -16.51 1.03
C GLY A 471 -7.07 -15.29 1.26
N MET A 472 -7.23 -14.45 0.26
CA MET A 472 -8.06 -13.25 0.34
C MET A 472 -9.53 -13.61 0.57
N GLU A 473 -10.01 -14.65 -0.08
CA GLU A 473 -11.39 -15.10 0.05
C GLU A 473 -11.67 -15.68 1.43
N ALA A 474 -10.70 -16.37 2.04
CA ALA A 474 -10.81 -16.86 3.40
C ALA A 474 -10.96 -15.71 4.41
N LEU A 475 -10.15 -14.66 4.24
CA LEU A 475 -10.22 -13.45 5.05
C LEU A 475 -11.57 -12.76 4.89
N GLN A 476 -12.04 -12.55 3.67
CA GLN A 476 -13.29 -11.87 3.37
C GLN A 476 -14.53 -12.65 3.77
N ASN A 477 -14.50 -13.97 3.63
CA ASN A 477 -15.65 -14.84 3.97
C ASN A 477 -15.76 -15.18 5.46
N TRP A 478 -14.69 -15.01 6.20
CA TRP A 478 -14.67 -15.24 7.64
C TRP A 478 -15.73 -14.41 8.36
N TYR A 479 -15.74 -13.13 8.09
CA TYR A 479 -16.49 -12.15 8.85
C TYR A 479 -18.01 -12.39 8.89
N PRO A 480 -18.71 -12.48 7.74
CA PRO A 480 -20.16 -12.69 7.76
C PRO A 480 -20.59 -14.01 8.38
N ASN A 481 -19.71 -15.03 8.43
CA ASN A 481 -19.99 -16.32 9.02
C ASN A 481 -19.76 -16.35 10.54
N ASN A 482 -19.07 -15.34 11.08
CA ASN A 482 -18.74 -15.20 12.50
C ASN A 482 -19.22 -13.84 13.04
N ALA A 483 -20.49 -13.54 12.76
CA ALA A 483 -21.11 -12.24 12.97
C ALA A 483 -21.24 -11.79 14.45
N ASP A 484 -20.88 -12.61 15.41
CA ASP A 484 -20.82 -12.32 16.84
C ASP A 484 -19.56 -11.55 17.25
N ARG A 485 -18.67 -11.23 16.28
CA ARG A 485 -17.38 -10.63 16.56
C ARG A 485 -17.17 -9.34 15.81
N GLY A 486 -16.45 -8.43 16.45
CA GLY A 486 -16.07 -7.17 15.87
C GLY A 486 -15.14 -7.34 14.67
N MET A 487 -15.16 -6.35 13.80
CA MET A 487 -14.40 -6.30 12.56
C MET A 487 -12.88 -6.46 12.77
N TYR A 488 -12.37 -5.98 13.89
CA TYR A 488 -10.95 -6.03 14.23
C TYR A 488 -10.45 -7.40 14.75
N ASP A 489 -11.36 -8.29 15.14
CA ASP A 489 -11.01 -9.60 15.67
C ASP A 489 -10.54 -10.63 14.64
N ILE A 490 -10.72 -10.35 13.36
CA ILE A 490 -10.50 -11.37 12.32
C ILE A 490 -9.03 -11.59 12.08
N ASN A 491 -8.27 -10.50 11.98
CA ASN A 491 -6.82 -10.59 11.83
C ASN A 491 -6.19 -11.25 13.05
N ASP A 492 -6.58 -10.83 14.24
CA ASP A 492 -6.11 -11.41 15.50
C ASP A 492 -6.33 -12.92 15.56
N LYS A 493 -7.41 -13.43 14.95
CA LYS A 493 -7.70 -14.86 14.93
C LYS A 493 -6.99 -15.64 13.86
N LEU A 494 -6.93 -15.11 12.66
CA LEU A 494 -6.17 -15.71 11.57
C LEU A 494 -4.68 -15.49 11.78
N GLY A 495 -4.29 -14.37 12.40
CA GLY A 495 -2.90 -14.02 12.69
C GLY A 495 -2.04 -13.98 11.41
N ILE A 496 -2.59 -13.47 10.32
CA ILE A 496 -1.91 -13.46 9.01
C ILE A 496 -0.65 -12.59 9.08
N GLU A 497 -0.81 -11.37 9.57
CA GLU A 497 0.30 -10.42 9.71
C GLU A 497 1.30 -10.90 10.75
N GLU A 498 0.81 -11.32 11.91
CA GLU A 498 1.63 -11.81 13.01
C GLU A 498 2.48 -13.00 12.58
N LYS A 499 1.92 -13.91 11.77
CA LYS A 499 2.67 -15.04 11.23
C LYS A 499 3.78 -14.60 10.29
N ALA A 500 3.51 -13.66 9.38
CA ALA A 500 4.52 -13.13 8.46
C ALA A 500 5.62 -12.35 9.21
N VAL A 501 5.24 -11.54 10.22
CA VAL A 501 6.16 -10.81 11.09
C VAL A 501 7.00 -11.76 11.93
N ALA A 502 6.42 -12.81 12.49
CA ALA A 502 7.14 -13.80 13.27
C ALA A 502 8.19 -14.55 12.42
N ILE A 503 7.86 -14.89 11.16
CA ILE A 503 8.80 -15.44 10.18
C ILE A 503 9.96 -14.45 9.94
N TRP A 504 9.65 -13.17 9.73
CA TRP A 504 10.64 -12.11 9.53
C TRP A 504 11.58 -11.98 10.72
N ASN A 505 11.02 -11.91 11.93
CA ASN A 505 11.78 -11.79 13.17
C ASN A 505 12.64 -13.03 13.49
N ALA A 506 12.26 -14.21 12.95
CA ALA A 506 13.07 -15.41 13.02
C ALA A 506 14.26 -15.39 12.03
N GLY A 507 14.40 -14.32 11.23
CA GLY A 507 15.49 -14.11 10.28
C GLY A 507 15.21 -14.57 8.86
N TYR A 508 13.96 -14.97 8.55
CA TYR A 508 13.55 -15.33 7.20
C TYR A 508 12.80 -14.16 6.55
N LEU A 509 13.53 -13.32 5.81
CA LEU A 509 12.91 -12.23 5.09
C LEU A 509 11.85 -12.78 4.14
N ASN A 510 10.66 -12.19 4.18
CA ASN A 510 9.52 -12.65 3.40
C ASN A 510 8.70 -11.47 2.84
N ALA A 511 7.95 -11.76 1.79
CA ALA A 511 6.97 -10.83 1.20
C ALA A 511 5.58 -11.42 1.42
N LEU A 512 4.68 -10.66 2.04
CA LEU A 512 3.28 -11.05 2.28
C LEU A 512 2.40 -10.47 1.17
N ILE A 513 1.70 -11.34 0.44
CA ILE A 513 0.80 -10.93 -0.66
C ILE A 513 -0.53 -11.68 -0.62
N PRO A 514 -1.60 -11.11 -1.17
CA PRO A 514 -2.88 -11.79 -1.30
C PRO A 514 -2.88 -12.82 -2.44
N SER A 515 -3.71 -13.85 -2.30
CA SER A 515 -3.90 -14.88 -3.30
C SER A 515 -4.50 -14.36 -4.63
N ASP A 516 -5.13 -13.22 -4.61
CA ASP A 516 -5.65 -12.54 -5.81
C ASP A 516 -4.61 -12.36 -6.91
N LEU A 517 -3.34 -12.13 -6.54
CA LEU A 517 -2.27 -11.96 -7.52
C LEU A 517 -2.01 -13.23 -8.32
N ILE A 518 -2.37 -14.41 -7.80
CA ILE A 518 -2.41 -15.67 -8.55
C ILE A 518 -3.58 -15.64 -9.53
N ALA A 519 -4.75 -15.27 -9.03
CA ALA A 519 -5.98 -15.26 -9.84
C ALA A 519 -5.87 -14.29 -11.03
N ASP A 520 -5.17 -13.19 -10.86
CA ASP A 520 -4.92 -12.19 -11.91
C ASP A 520 -3.72 -12.55 -12.83
N GLY A 521 -3.01 -13.64 -12.54
CA GLY A 521 -1.85 -14.07 -13.32
C GLY A 521 -0.59 -13.22 -13.12
N GLN A 522 -0.54 -12.36 -12.09
CA GLN A 522 0.64 -11.59 -11.71
C GLN A 522 1.67 -12.49 -11.00
N LEU A 523 1.21 -13.31 -10.04
CA LEU A 523 2.02 -14.37 -9.45
C LEU A 523 1.81 -15.68 -10.22
N LYS A 524 2.88 -16.25 -10.74
CA LYS A 524 2.86 -17.50 -11.54
C LYS A 524 4.07 -18.35 -11.26
N ILE A 525 4.03 -19.62 -11.69
CA ILE A 525 5.18 -20.52 -11.61
C ILE A 525 6.03 -20.35 -12.88
N GLY A 526 7.28 -19.98 -12.69
CA GLY A 526 8.25 -19.87 -13.79
C GLY A 526 8.64 -21.20 -14.42
N SER A 527 9.39 -21.14 -15.51
CA SER A 527 9.90 -22.34 -16.21
C SER A 527 10.86 -23.17 -15.33
N ASP A 528 11.51 -22.53 -14.36
CA ASP A 528 12.39 -23.15 -13.37
C ASP A 528 11.65 -23.72 -12.14
N GLY A 529 10.31 -23.71 -12.16
CA GLY A 529 9.47 -24.21 -11.06
C GLY A 529 9.33 -23.26 -9.88
N LYS A 530 9.90 -22.06 -9.93
CA LYS A 530 9.83 -21.09 -8.85
C LYS A 530 8.66 -20.12 -9.02
N PRO A 531 8.01 -19.70 -7.95
CA PRO A 531 7.05 -18.59 -7.99
C PRO A 531 7.72 -17.30 -8.45
N VAL A 532 7.03 -16.54 -9.31
CA VAL A 532 7.55 -15.31 -9.90
C VAL A 532 6.46 -14.23 -9.87
N ILE A 533 6.78 -13.06 -9.34
CA ILE A 533 5.97 -11.85 -9.44
C ILE A 533 6.87 -10.70 -9.90
N ASN A 534 6.47 -10.00 -10.96
CA ASN A 534 7.19 -8.82 -11.46
C ASN A 534 8.72 -9.02 -11.57
N GLY A 535 9.16 -10.23 -11.96
CA GLY A 535 10.56 -10.62 -12.08
C GLY A 535 11.24 -11.12 -10.79
N HIS A 536 10.63 -10.93 -9.62
CA HIS A 536 11.11 -11.49 -8.36
C HIS A 536 10.80 -12.99 -8.29
N LYS A 537 11.81 -13.79 -7.90
CA LYS A 537 11.70 -15.25 -7.79
C LYS A 537 11.84 -15.68 -6.33
N PHE A 538 11.05 -16.68 -5.93
CA PHE A 538 11.05 -17.21 -4.58
C PHE A 538 11.42 -18.69 -4.56
N ASP A 539 12.16 -19.11 -3.54
CA ASP A 539 12.60 -20.50 -3.36
C ASP A 539 11.57 -21.34 -2.61
N ALA A 540 10.73 -20.70 -1.79
CA ALA A 540 9.72 -21.37 -0.98
C ALA A 540 8.45 -20.53 -0.83
N VAL A 541 7.33 -21.21 -0.53
CA VAL A 541 6.02 -20.60 -0.29
C VAL A 541 5.47 -21.04 1.06
N VAL A 542 4.96 -20.10 1.83
CA VAL A 542 4.01 -20.33 2.92
C VAL A 542 2.64 -19.87 2.45
N TYR A 543 1.68 -20.77 2.38
CA TYR A 543 0.31 -20.42 2.00
C TYR A 543 -0.59 -20.48 3.24
N LEU A 544 -1.17 -19.34 3.59
CA LEU A 544 -2.03 -19.17 4.76
C LEU A 544 -3.50 -19.17 4.33
N TYR A 545 -4.29 -20.07 4.88
CA TYR A 545 -5.76 -20.10 4.76
C TYR A 545 -6.29 -20.21 3.31
N PRO A 546 -6.11 -21.35 2.64
CA PRO A 546 -6.59 -21.59 1.27
C PRO A 546 -8.09 -21.80 1.13
N GLN A 547 -8.88 -21.65 2.20
CA GLN A 547 -10.34 -21.81 2.16
C GLN A 547 -10.97 -20.82 1.19
N TYR A 548 -11.90 -21.27 0.39
CA TYR A 548 -12.58 -20.55 -0.67
C TYR A 548 -11.68 -20.12 -1.84
N ALA A 549 -10.51 -20.73 -1.99
CA ALA A 549 -9.58 -20.44 -3.07
C ALA A 549 -10.23 -20.51 -4.46
N LYS A 550 -9.84 -19.63 -5.35
CA LYS A 550 -10.20 -19.71 -6.76
C LYS A 550 -9.53 -20.94 -7.41
N VAL A 551 -10.09 -21.46 -8.47
CA VAL A 551 -9.53 -22.64 -9.18
C VAL A 551 -8.10 -22.38 -9.65
N SER A 552 -7.77 -21.15 -10.04
CA SER A 552 -6.42 -20.73 -10.42
C SER A 552 -5.40 -20.87 -9.29
N GLU A 553 -5.81 -20.60 -8.05
CA GLU A 553 -4.96 -20.74 -6.87
C GLU A 553 -4.67 -22.23 -6.57
N LEU A 554 -5.68 -23.07 -6.66
CA LEU A 554 -5.48 -24.52 -6.53
C LEU A 554 -4.57 -25.08 -7.63
N ASN A 555 -4.75 -24.62 -8.87
CA ASN A 555 -3.87 -24.99 -9.99
C ASN A 555 -2.43 -24.56 -9.73
N PHE A 556 -2.22 -23.34 -9.20
CA PHE A 556 -0.90 -22.84 -8.83
C PHE A 556 -0.23 -23.72 -7.77
N LEU A 557 -0.94 -24.11 -6.72
CA LEU A 557 -0.41 -24.99 -5.68
C LEU A 557 -0.03 -26.37 -6.24
N GLU A 558 -0.90 -26.97 -7.04
CA GLU A 558 -0.64 -28.26 -7.70
C GLU A 558 0.56 -28.20 -8.66
N GLU A 559 0.64 -27.15 -9.49
CA GLU A 559 1.77 -26.95 -10.40
C GLU A 559 3.07 -26.77 -9.63
N TYR A 560 3.05 -25.95 -8.55
CA TYR A 560 4.22 -25.70 -7.72
C TYR A 560 4.76 -27.00 -7.10
N GLU A 561 3.89 -27.80 -6.48
CA GLU A 561 4.28 -29.08 -5.89
C GLU A 561 4.76 -30.09 -6.93
N ASN A 562 4.10 -30.20 -8.09
CA ASN A 562 4.49 -31.09 -9.16
C ASN A 562 5.87 -30.75 -9.75
N LYS A 563 6.31 -29.49 -9.61
CA LYS A 563 7.66 -29.04 -9.98
C LYS A 563 8.68 -29.14 -8.82
N GLY A 564 8.30 -29.77 -7.71
CA GLY A 564 9.18 -29.96 -6.53
C GLY A 564 9.27 -28.75 -5.62
N GLY A 565 8.30 -27.86 -5.69
CA GLY A 565 8.20 -26.65 -4.86
C GLY A 565 8.20 -26.95 -3.38
N LYS A 566 8.80 -26.07 -2.60
CA LYS A 566 8.88 -26.15 -1.13
C LYS A 566 7.72 -25.37 -0.52
N LEU A 567 6.71 -26.06 -0.04
CA LEU A 567 5.42 -25.51 0.38
C LEU A 567 5.15 -25.82 1.85
N MET A 568 4.79 -24.75 2.60
CA MET A 568 4.12 -24.86 3.90
C MET A 568 2.67 -24.40 3.72
N ILE A 569 1.71 -25.15 4.24
CA ILE A 569 0.28 -24.80 4.19
C ILE A 569 -0.29 -24.73 5.59
N GLU A 570 -0.91 -23.60 5.91
CA GLU A 570 -1.70 -23.41 7.13
C GLU A 570 -3.19 -23.31 6.78
N GLY A 571 -4.01 -24.04 7.52
CA GLY A 571 -5.45 -24.05 7.33
C GLY A 571 -5.95 -25.19 6.46
N ASN A 572 -7.26 -25.19 6.21
CA ASN A 572 -7.97 -26.21 5.45
C ASN A 572 -8.82 -25.57 4.36
N ALA A 573 -9.11 -26.31 3.30
CA ALA A 573 -9.98 -25.88 2.21
C ALA A 573 -10.97 -26.98 1.83
N ASN A 574 -12.22 -26.83 2.28
CA ASN A 574 -13.31 -27.74 1.95
C ASN A 574 -14.11 -27.29 0.72
N HIS A 575 -14.15 -25.97 0.46
CA HIS A 575 -14.87 -25.37 -0.65
C HIS A 575 -14.01 -24.38 -1.41
N ASP A 576 -14.21 -24.29 -2.72
CA ASP A 576 -13.63 -23.28 -3.58
C ASP A 576 -14.45 -21.97 -3.57
N PHE A 577 -14.01 -20.97 -4.34
CA PHE A 577 -14.69 -19.69 -4.52
C PHE A 577 -16.16 -19.82 -4.93
N ASN A 578 -16.50 -20.82 -5.74
CA ASN A 578 -17.84 -21.11 -6.22
C ASN A 578 -18.64 -22.03 -5.29
N ALA A 579 -18.10 -22.33 -4.12
CA ALA A 579 -18.66 -23.22 -3.11
C ALA A 579 -18.77 -24.69 -3.55
N ASN A 580 -17.96 -25.11 -4.54
CA ASN A 580 -17.83 -26.53 -4.86
C ASN A 580 -17.00 -27.23 -3.81
N ASP A 581 -17.34 -28.48 -3.47
CA ASP A 581 -16.54 -29.33 -2.59
C ASP A 581 -15.19 -29.67 -3.24
N ILE A 582 -14.12 -29.24 -2.62
CA ILE A 582 -12.73 -29.48 -3.03
C ILE A 582 -11.95 -30.29 -2.00
N SER A 583 -12.58 -30.84 -0.99
CA SER A 583 -11.94 -31.51 0.14
C SER A 583 -10.96 -32.60 -0.31
N LYS A 584 -11.34 -33.41 -1.28
CA LYS A 584 -10.46 -34.47 -1.83
C LYS A 584 -9.28 -33.90 -2.61
N ARG A 585 -9.51 -32.87 -3.42
CA ARG A 585 -8.48 -32.20 -4.21
C ARG A 585 -7.47 -31.52 -3.31
N PHE A 586 -7.96 -30.73 -2.35
CA PHE A 586 -7.12 -30.04 -1.38
C PHE A 586 -6.32 -31.01 -0.50
N LYS A 587 -6.94 -32.11 -0.07
CA LYS A 587 -6.23 -33.15 0.68
C LYS A 587 -5.00 -33.65 -0.08
N THR A 588 -5.09 -33.83 -1.39
CA THR A 588 -3.96 -34.27 -2.21
C THR A 588 -2.82 -33.24 -2.21
N ILE A 589 -3.15 -31.94 -2.29
CA ILE A 589 -2.18 -30.85 -2.19
C ILE A 589 -1.54 -30.84 -0.78
N TYR A 590 -2.39 -30.85 0.24
CA TYR A 590 -1.92 -30.78 1.63
C TYR A 590 -1.03 -31.98 2.01
N ASP A 591 -1.33 -33.17 1.52
CA ASP A 591 -0.54 -34.37 1.81
C ASP A 591 0.87 -34.33 1.20
N LYS A 592 1.06 -33.62 0.09
CA LYS A 592 2.36 -33.42 -0.58
C LYS A 592 3.16 -32.25 0.00
N ALA A 593 2.51 -31.33 0.71
CA ALA A 593 3.17 -30.16 1.25
C ALA A 593 4.41 -30.54 2.11
N THR A 594 5.48 -29.78 1.97
CA THR A 594 6.73 -29.99 2.71
C THR A 594 6.53 -29.86 4.21
N VAL A 595 5.70 -28.88 4.60
CA VAL A 595 5.32 -28.64 6.00
C VAL A 595 3.80 -28.48 6.08
N LYS A 596 3.17 -29.19 7.00
CA LYS A 596 1.74 -29.18 7.26
C LYS A 596 1.47 -28.40 8.53
N GLY A 597 0.65 -27.36 8.43
CA GLY A 597 0.45 -26.40 9.50
C GLY A 597 1.58 -25.38 9.57
N TYR A 598 1.30 -24.24 10.23
CA TYR A 598 2.26 -23.18 10.44
C TYR A 598 3.23 -23.52 11.58
N SER A 599 4.54 -23.50 11.30
CA SER A 599 5.60 -23.71 12.28
C SER A 599 6.86 -22.94 11.89
N ILE A 600 7.34 -22.08 12.79
CA ILE A 600 8.59 -21.33 12.59
C ILE A 600 9.80 -22.28 12.65
N GLU A 601 9.77 -23.27 13.51
CA GLU A 601 10.83 -24.27 13.69
C GLU A 601 11.02 -25.08 12.39
N ASP A 602 9.94 -25.33 11.68
CA ASP A 602 9.94 -26.12 10.46
C ASP A 602 10.26 -25.35 9.19
N LEU A 603 10.44 -24.02 9.24
CA LEU A 603 10.88 -23.22 8.09
C LEU A 603 12.19 -23.70 7.48
N SER A 604 13.11 -24.24 8.31
CA SER A 604 14.36 -24.82 7.82
C SER A 604 14.15 -25.99 6.85
N LYS A 605 13.04 -26.74 6.96
CA LYS A 605 12.66 -27.83 6.05
C LYS A 605 12.35 -27.34 4.64
N LEU A 606 12.03 -26.05 4.48
CA LEU A 606 11.80 -25.43 3.16
C LEU A 606 13.13 -25.18 2.40
N GLY A 607 14.29 -25.45 3.01
CA GLY A 607 15.57 -25.33 2.36
C GLY A 607 16.04 -23.88 2.13
N ILE A 608 15.43 -22.90 2.84
CA ILE A 608 15.82 -21.50 2.80
C ILE A 608 16.76 -21.14 3.95
N SER A 609 17.69 -20.25 3.70
CA SER A 609 18.64 -19.74 4.71
C SER A 609 18.13 -18.43 5.32
N LYS A 610 18.48 -18.20 6.59
CA LYS A 610 18.26 -16.92 7.25
C LYS A 610 19.12 -15.83 6.61
N ASN A 611 18.55 -14.66 6.47
CA ASN A 611 19.28 -13.45 6.08
C ASN A 611 19.51 -12.61 7.36
N LEU A 612 20.59 -12.93 8.07
CA LEU A 612 20.97 -12.24 9.29
C LEU A 612 22.29 -11.50 9.03
N LEU A 613 22.17 -10.21 8.75
CA LEU A 613 23.32 -9.32 8.65
C LEU A 613 23.16 -8.22 9.70
N PRO A 614 24.06 -8.09 10.69
CA PRO A 614 23.96 -7.04 11.69
C PRO A 614 23.92 -5.66 11.03
N ASP A 615 22.95 -4.85 11.39
CA ASP A 615 22.73 -3.49 10.89
C ASP A 615 22.73 -3.33 9.37
N GLY A 616 22.50 -4.43 8.64
CA GLY A 616 22.54 -4.46 7.20
C GLY A 616 21.50 -5.37 6.56
N CYS A 617 21.42 -5.27 5.23
CA CYS A 617 20.59 -6.11 4.39
C CYS A 617 21.30 -6.41 3.06
N LYS A 618 21.23 -7.66 2.60
CA LYS A 618 21.65 -8.05 1.27
C LYS A 618 20.48 -7.92 0.29
N ASN A 619 20.71 -7.29 -0.84
CA ASN A 619 19.72 -7.09 -1.89
C ASN A 619 19.85 -8.14 -3.02
N ALA A 620 18.80 -8.27 -3.82
CA ALA A 620 18.73 -9.26 -4.90
C ALA A 620 19.76 -9.03 -6.02
N ASP A 621 20.24 -7.79 -6.21
CA ASP A 621 21.32 -7.45 -7.16
C ASP A 621 22.72 -7.69 -6.62
N GLY A 622 22.84 -8.26 -5.41
CA GLY A 622 24.11 -8.51 -4.72
C GLY A 622 24.70 -7.29 -4.03
N SER A 623 23.99 -6.17 -4.00
CA SER A 623 24.38 -5.02 -3.18
C SER A 623 24.03 -5.25 -1.69
N TYR A 624 24.66 -4.45 -0.82
CA TYR A 624 24.41 -4.47 0.62
C TYR A 624 24.12 -3.06 1.11
N VAL A 625 23.10 -2.93 1.94
CA VAL A 625 22.72 -1.68 2.61
C VAL A 625 22.99 -1.83 4.11
N PHE A 626 23.60 -0.83 4.70
CA PHE A 626 23.84 -0.72 6.15
C PHE A 626 23.26 0.58 6.65
N THR A 627 22.68 0.57 7.86
CA THR A 627 22.16 1.77 8.50
C THR A 627 22.61 1.84 9.95
N ASP A 628 23.00 3.04 10.37
CA ASP A 628 23.39 3.33 11.75
C ASP A 628 22.30 4.16 12.43
N LEU A 629 21.43 3.50 13.19
CA LEU A 629 20.33 4.16 13.89
C LEU A 629 20.83 5.10 14.99
N ASN A 630 22.02 4.82 15.56
CA ASN A 630 22.59 5.68 16.61
C ASN A 630 22.99 7.06 16.09
N SER A 631 23.23 7.20 14.77
CA SER A 631 23.57 8.48 14.15
C SER A 631 22.49 9.56 14.32
N ILE A 632 21.26 9.16 14.59
CA ILE A 632 20.17 10.08 14.89
C ILE A 632 20.35 10.75 16.25
N ARG A 633 20.85 10.01 17.25
CA ARG A 633 20.99 10.49 18.64
C ARG A 633 22.37 10.99 18.98
N THR A 634 23.39 10.51 18.30
CA THR A 634 24.79 10.76 18.62
C THR A 634 25.57 11.11 17.36
N ASP A 635 26.76 11.71 17.56
CA ASP A 635 27.71 11.93 16.48
C ASP A 635 28.70 10.75 16.30
N ALA A 636 28.43 9.63 16.94
CA ALA A 636 29.27 8.44 16.83
C ALA A 636 29.32 7.93 15.38
N VAL A 637 30.49 7.45 14.99
CA VAL A 637 30.74 6.86 13.67
C VAL A 637 30.53 5.35 13.78
N ALA A 638 29.68 4.81 12.92
CA ALA A 638 29.50 3.37 12.77
C ALA A 638 30.50 2.78 11.78
N SER A 639 30.61 1.47 11.78
CA SER A 639 31.39 0.75 10.78
C SER A 639 30.60 -0.45 10.24
N PHE A 640 30.77 -0.72 8.96
CA PHE A 640 30.32 -1.97 8.35
C PHE A 640 31.51 -2.86 7.97
N SER A 641 31.23 -4.16 7.86
CA SER A 641 32.17 -5.13 7.30
C SER A 641 31.38 -6.19 6.52
N VAL A 642 31.80 -6.44 5.29
CA VAL A 642 31.15 -7.42 4.40
C VAL A 642 32.18 -8.10 3.50
N ASN A 643 31.99 -9.41 3.27
CA ASN A 643 32.74 -10.15 2.26
C ASN A 643 31.89 -10.29 1.01
N ILE A 644 32.35 -9.79 -0.12
CA ILE A 644 31.69 -9.89 -1.41
C ILE A 644 32.57 -10.67 -2.37
N ASP A 645 32.16 -11.89 -2.71
CA ASP A 645 32.90 -12.79 -3.60
C ASP A 645 34.38 -13.00 -3.26
N GLY A 646 34.70 -13.10 -1.96
CA GLY A 646 36.04 -13.34 -1.45
C GLY A 646 36.87 -12.06 -1.19
N THR A 647 36.32 -10.87 -1.47
CA THR A 647 36.97 -9.60 -1.15
C THR A 647 36.29 -8.98 0.07
N GLY A 648 37.09 -8.70 1.11
CA GLY A 648 36.62 -8.01 2.32
C GLY A 648 36.54 -6.50 2.10
N TYR A 649 35.37 -5.91 2.40
CA TYR A 649 35.18 -4.46 2.44
C TYR A 649 34.76 -4.06 3.85
N SER A 650 35.32 -2.97 4.34
CA SER A 650 34.81 -2.31 5.55
C SER A 650 34.91 -0.81 5.40
N GLY A 651 34.10 -0.09 6.17
CA GLY A 651 34.06 1.37 6.08
C GLY A 651 33.47 2.02 7.32
N LYS A 652 33.74 3.33 7.47
CA LYS A 652 33.22 4.19 8.54
C LYS A 652 32.24 5.18 7.96
N TYR A 653 31.07 5.30 8.60
CA TYR A 653 29.97 6.12 8.09
C TYR A 653 29.02 6.58 9.20
N LYS A 654 28.12 7.53 8.90
CA LYS A 654 27.00 7.94 9.75
C LYS A 654 25.71 7.88 8.95
N GLY A 655 24.69 7.23 9.47
CA GLY A 655 23.39 7.10 8.80
C GLY A 655 23.31 5.91 7.86
N LEU A 656 23.69 6.05 6.59
CA LEU A 656 23.54 4.99 5.58
C LEU A 656 24.81 4.73 4.79
N ALA A 657 25.11 3.46 4.50
CA ALA A 657 26.12 3.04 3.53
C ALA A 657 25.56 1.94 2.61
N VAL A 658 25.87 2.02 1.32
CA VAL A 658 25.44 1.04 0.29
C VAL A 658 26.65 0.66 -0.54
N ILE A 659 26.87 -0.65 -0.75
CA ILE A 659 28.01 -1.17 -1.50
C ILE A 659 27.61 -2.26 -2.48
N SER A 660 28.20 -2.23 -3.67
CA SER A 660 28.13 -3.30 -4.66
C SER A 660 29.51 -3.56 -5.26
N ALA A 661 29.88 -4.81 -5.32
CA ALA A 661 31.15 -5.27 -5.91
C ALA A 661 30.95 -6.60 -6.64
N ASP A 662 31.93 -7.03 -7.42
CA ASP A 662 31.97 -8.36 -7.98
C ASP A 662 33.38 -8.96 -7.95
N LYS A 663 33.46 -10.28 -8.13
CA LYS A 663 34.70 -11.07 -8.05
C LYS A 663 35.76 -10.60 -9.05
N ASN A 664 35.38 -10.24 -10.25
CA ASN A 664 36.31 -9.97 -11.35
C ASN A 664 36.68 -8.50 -11.46
N ASN A 665 35.75 -7.59 -11.12
CA ASN A 665 35.92 -6.16 -11.32
C ASN A 665 36.08 -5.34 -10.03
N GLY A 666 35.97 -5.98 -8.86
CA GLY A 666 36.07 -5.32 -7.57
C GLY A 666 34.89 -4.42 -7.27
N LEU A 667 35.11 -3.29 -6.61
CA LEU A 667 34.06 -2.32 -6.28
C LEU A 667 33.37 -1.81 -7.55
N LYS A 668 32.04 -1.95 -7.63
CA LYS A 668 31.21 -1.42 -8.73
C LYS A 668 30.63 -0.07 -8.38
N LYS A 669 30.04 0.01 -7.20
CA LYS A 669 29.29 1.18 -6.77
C LYS A 669 29.31 1.27 -5.24
N PHE A 670 29.45 2.47 -4.74
CA PHE A 670 29.44 2.74 -3.31
C PHE A 670 28.76 4.09 -3.05
N ALA A 671 27.98 4.15 -1.99
CA ALA A 671 27.40 5.41 -1.51
C ALA A 671 27.37 5.38 0.02
N ALA A 672 27.71 6.50 0.66
CA ALA A 672 27.55 6.61 2.10
C ALA A 672 27.37 8.05 2.54
N SER A 673 26.54 8.25 3.57
CA SER A 673 26.40 9.52 4.29
C SER A 673 27.36 9.58 5.45
N GLY A 674 27.87 10.77 5.77
CA GLY A 674 28.84 10.98 6.84
C GLY A 674 30.05 10.04 6.75
N PHE A 675 30.52 9.78 5.55
CA PHE A 675 31.58 8.83 5.23
C PHE A 675 32.96 9.35 5.60
N GLU A 676 33.79 8.52 6.21
CA GLU A 676 35.19 8.83 6.57
C GLU A 676 36.20 7.91 5.89
N GLU A 677 35.94 6.59 5.82
CA GLU A 677 36.94 5.61 5.40
C GLU A 677 36.33 4.40 4.71
N LEU A 678 36.98 3.92 3.63
CA LEU A 678 36.70 2.62 3.00
C LEU A 678 37.98 1.81 2.93
N THR A 679 37.91 0.55 3.36
CA THR A 679 39.01 -0.41 3.23
C THR A 679 38.61 -1.53 2.26
N ARG A 680 39.65 -2.14 1.65
CA ARG A 680 39.54 -3.33 0.83
C ARG A 680 40.62 -4.32 1.29
N ASN A 681 40.23 -5.50 1.75
CA ASN A 681 41.12 -6.53 2.32
C ASN A 681 42.04 -5.95 3.43
N GLY A 682 41.51 -5.06 4.27
CA GLY A 682 42.23 -4.41 5.36
C GLY A 682 43.10 -3.22 4.95
N GLU A 683 43.23 -2.90 3.66
CA GLU A 683 43.96 -1.74 3.17
C GLU A 683 43.00 -0.56 2.94
N ILE A 684 43.36 0.64 3.43
CA ILE A 684 42.58 1.85 3.19
C ILE A 684 42.71 2.26 1.71
N VAL A 685 41.57 2.30 1.01
CA VAL A 685 41.49 2.68 -0.41
C VAL A 685 40.95 4.09 -0.62
N LEU A 686 40.14 4.60 0.32
CA LEU A 686 39.64 5.96 0.32
C LEU A 686 39.47 6.47 1.74
N GLN A 687 39.92 7.71 2.01
CA GLN A 687 39.81 8.33 3.33
C GLN A 687 39.69 9.84 3.20
N PHE A 688 38.83 10.43 4.04
CA PHE A 688 38.66 11.87 4.22
C PHE A 688 38.96 12.25 5.67
N ASN A 689 39.43 13.48 5.89
CA ASN A 689 39.64 14.02 7.24
C ASN A 689 38.37 14.52 7.92
N GLU A 690 37.33 14.76 7.16
CA GLU A 690 36.03 15.21 7.64
C GLU A 690 34.95 14.30 7.03
N PRO A 691 33.83 14.03 7.72
CA PRO A 691 32.73 13.26 7.18
C PRO A 691 32.15 13.89 5.93
N VAL A 692 31.92 13.10 4.87
CA VAL A 692 31.37 13.55 3.60
C VAL A 692 30.21 12.64 3.15
N ASP A 693 29.30 13.18 2.34
CA ASP A 693 28.36 12.37 1.59
C ASP A 693 28.97 12.02 0.23
N VAL A 694 29.19 10.75 -0.03
CA VAL A 694 29.95 10.26 -1.17
C VAL A 694 29.15 9.29 -2.03
N PHE A 695 29.32 9.43 -3.33
CA PHE A 695 28.85 8.48 -4.34
C PHE A 695 29.98 8.10 -5.27
N ILE A 696 30.28 6.81 -5.38
CA ILE A 696 31.33 6.26 -6.22
C ILE A 696 30.75 5.29 -7.21
N ILE A 697 31.12 5.41 -8.47
CA ILE A 697 30.74 4.47 -9.51
C ILE A 697 31.95 4.14 -10.40
N LYS A 698 32.09 2.87 -10.76
CA LYS A 698 33.09 2.39 -11.69
C LYS A 698 32.58 2.58 -13.13
N GLU A 699 33.28 3.35 -13.94
CA GLU A 699 32.99 3.61 -15.35
C GLU A 699 34.15 3.02 -16.19
N GLY A 700 33.94 1.81 -16.74
CA GLY A 700 35.00 1.06 -17.41
C GLY A 700 36.12 0.65 -16.44
N THR A 701 37.35 1.18 -16.63
CA THR A 701 38.48 0.94 -15.75
C THR A 701 38.73 2.02 -14.68
N LYS A 702 37.94 3.11 -14.72
CA LYS A 702 38.09 4.27 -13.84
C LYS A 702 36.95 4.39 -12.84
N TYR A 703 37.21 5.03 -11.71
CA TYR A 703 36.20 5.39 -10.75
C TYR A 703 35.83 6.86 -10.86
N SER A 704 34.56 7.18 -10.84
CA SER A 704 34.03 8.52 -10.70
C SER A 704 33.61 8.72 -9.24
N ILE A 705 34.20 9.72 -8.57
CA ILE A 705 33.87 10.07 -7.19
C ILE A 705 33.08 11.37 -7.21
N THR A 706 31.89 11.38 -6.64
CA THR A 706 31.04 12.55 -6.49
C THR A 706 30.79 12.78 -5.00
N LEU A 707 30.94 14.02 -4.56
CA LEU A 707 30.68 14.47 -3.19
C LEU A 707 29.50 15.43 -3.19
N ALA A 708 28.62 15.35 -2.19
CA ALA A 708 27.71 16.43 -1.90
C ALA A 708 28.53 17.54 -1.21
N ASP A 709 28.36 18.75 -1.71
CA ASP A 709 29.11 19.91 -1.23
C ASP A 709 28.17 20.92 -0.59
N ASP A 710 28.14 20.95 0.73
CA ASP A 710 27.41 21.96 1.49
C ASP A 710 28.24 23.27 1.63
N SER A 711 29.25 23.51 0.74
CA SER A 711 30.10 24.70 0.65
C SER A 711 31.61 24.47 0.73
N LYS A 712 32.10 23.28 1.06
CA LYS A 712 33.53 22.99 1.21
C LYS A 712 33.99 21.94 0.20
N LYS A 713 34.95 22.28 -0.64
CA LYS A 713 35.61 21.33 -1.58
C LYS A 713 36.57 20.44 -0.83
N ILE A 714 36.04 19.48 -0.05
CA ILE A 714 36.84 18.53 0.70
C ILE A 714 37.52 17.56 -0.26
N LYS A 715 38.83 17.34 -0.06
CA LYS A 715 39.60 16.39 -0.87
C LYS A 715 39.92 15.15 -0.04
N PRO A 716 40.00 13.96 -0.67
CA PRO A 716 40.48 12.76 0.03
C PRO A 716 41.92 12.90 0.43
N VAL A 717 42.24 12.37 1.60
CA VAL A 717 43.63 12.20 2.10
C VAL A 717 44.29 10.98 1.47
N ILE A 718 43.49 9.94 1.31
CA ILE A 718 43.91 8.71 0.60
C ILE A 718 42.90 8.45 -0.51
N ASN A 719 43.38 8.25 -1.72
CA ASN A 719 42.61 7.82 -2.88
C ASN A 719 43.46 6.86 -3.73
N LYS A 720 43.14 5.57 -3.65
CA LYS A 720 43.81 4.50 -4.37
C LYS A 720 42.94 3.84 -5.44
N PHE A 721 41.87 4.49 -5.84
CA PHE A 721 40.97 4.02 -6.90
C PHE A 721 41.52 4.22 -8.31
#